data_38666357c068ebae03fe3f80929802e2
#
_entry.id   38666357c068ebae03fe3f80929802e2
#
_cell.length_a   1.000
_cell.length_b   1.000
_cell.length_c   1.000
_cell.angle_alpha   90.00
_cell.angle_beta   90.00
_cell.angle_gamma   90.00
#
_symmetry.space_group_name_H-M   'P 1'
#
loop_
_entity.id
_entity.type
_entity.pdbx_description
1 polymer ?
#
loop_
_entity_poly.entity_id
_entity_poly.type
_entity_poly.pdbx_seq_one_letter_code
_entity_poly.pdbx_strand_id
1 'polypeptide(L)'
;MIPYEKFEDMIVNTLKRDISSNKDQKKAILSKANESLFIVAGPGSGKTTVMVLKILKYIFVDDIDPSEILATTFTKKAADELYSRILGWGDKIKNQLIDDAGSSFEDAEKIAKVERIDFNQINIGTTDSIAEELLRENKKPGENQAIVIEEFVANSAMIKILIEDEKYLNKDLVEYLKELSGRNKLEEPSKMSEVLMKVKNRIYYDQIDFDELYSKTPEGSGHRLALDCIKEYERTLKNRNTIDFAMLESEFLEKLKNHDMDLFLDEIKIVLIDEYQDTNLLQEDIYFTIANSALKNDGNITVVGDDDQSLYRFRGATVDLFTNYKKRVKERLDIEVEEINLRTNYRSTENIINHCNQFAELDREYQNARVENKPKIIAPDFERDKMPILGMFRNNPEMLAKDLSRLIDKLVNKGECNLKVLKVLNEDYYKKVKGTINIADLQKINHEAIQAGKKEEKIKITLDKDYGSASDIAILSYSPKETQFGNRSFLHHLRKNLKKLRNPLEMFNPRGIDLQDIDVVAIFCGLMLECIDPEGGIQNSDKTIPNLAKRNMNRWRYHAKDYIKLNPEPNEPVSLNDFVTRWQLRRPYPEVINGVEQSWPKRASLMELAYKLTTWIEELQDDVEGIVYLEAITKSITQTGFFNDYHSSISFKNPSQERESVLEAIWNIFIPLSTGGVSIDESLLETLPDDRINVLSIHQSKGLEFPLVIVDVGSRFKTNDIRTQRLRFPKALPDKITIEDSIRQYSVLGQSDRSEKDRSFDDLTRLYFVAFSRAESVLLLVGLNSAIEGYTKKNDHFDIPNIAVGWSRDEKYVGFREIYLI
;
A
#
# COMPACT_ATOMS: atom_id res chain seq x y z
N MET A 1 1.09 -33.93 -19.93
CA MET A 1 2.13 -33.69 -20.96
C MET A 1 3.44 -34.39 -20.63
N ILE A 2 4.09 -34.15 -19.47
CA ILE A 2 5.27 -34.85 -18.97
C ILE A 2 4.97 -35.57 -17.65
N PRO A 3 5.68 -36.70 -17.33
CA PRO A 3 5.54 -37.30 -16.01
C PRO A 3 5.99 -36.35 -14.89
N TYR A 4 5.39 -36.52 -13.72
CA TYR A 4 5.69 -35.72 -12.56
C TYR A 4 7.18 -35.78 -12.18
N GLU A 5 7.78 -36.96 -12.19
CA GLU A 5 9.19 -37.17 -11.85
C GLU A 5 10.14 -36.34 -12.76
N LYS A 6 9.79 -36.22 -14.05
CA LYS A 6 10.54 -35.38 -14.98
C LYS A 6 10.38 -33.91 -14.65
N PHE A 7 9.17 -33.47 -14.26
CA PHE A 7 8.93 -32.10 -13.83
C PHE A 7 9.70 -31.75 -12.55
N GLU A 8 9.71 -32.62 -11.54
CA GLU A 8 10.50 -32.45 -10.32
C GLU A 8 12.00 -32.36 -10.63
N ASP A 9 12.52 -33.22 -11.51
CA ASP A 9 13.92 -33.14 -11.96
C ASP A 9 14.25 -31.79 -12.61
N MET A 10 13.35 -31.24 -13.42
CA MET A 10 13.52 -29.94 -14.06
C MET A 10 13.47 -28.81 -13.05
N ILE A 11 12.63 -28.85 -12.01
CA ILE A 11 12.66 -27.88 -10.93
C ILE A 11 14.03 -27.83 -10.27
N VAL A 12 14.62 -28.98 -9.97
CA VAL A 12 15.92 -29.09 -9.29
C VAL A 12 17.06 -28.74 -10.24
N ASN A 13 17.10 -29.31 -11.42
CA ASN A 13 18.28 -29.26 -12.31
C ASN A 13 18.25 -28.08 -13.28
N THR A 14 17.07 -27.68 -13.80
CA THR A 14 16.92 -26.56 -14.74
C THR A 14 16.66 -25.26 -14.02
N LEU A 15 15.70 -25.23 -13.08
CA LEU A 15 15.36 -24.02 -12.34
C LEU A 15 16.26 -23.75 -11.13
N LYS A 16 17.12 -24.73 -10.76
CA LYS A 16 17.99 -24.67 -9.56
C LYS A 16 17.21 -24.37 -8.26
N ARG A 17 16.04 -25.05 -8.11
CA ARG A 17 15.17 -24.92 -6.94
C ARG A 17 14.99 -26.28 -6.29
N ASP A 18 15.47 -26.45 -5.07
CA ASP A 18 15.27 -27.69 -4.32
C ASP A 18 13.98 -27.60 -3.49
N ILE A 19 12.97 -28.34 -3.93
CA ILE A 19 11.69 -28.48 -3.21
C ILE A 19 11.61 -29.82 -2.45
N SER A 20 12.60 -30.67 -2.60
CA SER A 20 12.60 -32.01 -2.01
C SER A 20 12.69 -32.00 -0.48
N SER A 21 13.38 -31.00 0.07
CA SER A 21 13.58 -30.81 1.51
C SER A 21 12.32 -30.25 2.23
N ASN A 22 11.37 -29.63 1.52
CA ASN A 22 10.16 -29.08 2.09
C ASN A 22 8.90 -29.86 1.68
N LYS A 23 8.49 -30.77 2.55
CA LYS A 23 7.33 -31.63 2.31
C LYS A 23 6.03 -30.86 2.10
N ASP A 24 5.85 -29.74 2.81
CA ASP A 24 4.63 -28.92 2.74
C ASP A 24 4.55 -28.19 1.39
N GLN A 25 5.66 -27.58 0.93
CA GLN A 25 5.73 -26.99 -0.41
C GLN A 25 5.52 -28.06 -1.49
N LYS A 26 6.20 -29.19 -1.39
CA LYS A 26 6.06 -30.30 -2.33
C LYS A 26 4.61 -30.77 -2.41
N LYS A 27 3.93 -30.94 -1.28
CA LYS A 27 2.53 -31.34 -1.22
C LYS A 27 1.62 -30.30 -1.90
N ALA A 28 1.83 -29.01 -1.66
CA ALA A 28 1.05 -27.93 -2.27
C ALA A 28 1.23 -27.90 -3.82
N ILE A 29 2.46 -28.06 -4.31
CA ILE A 29 2.75 -28.05 -5.74
C ILE A 29 2.14 -29.27 -6.44
N LEU A 30 2.19 -30.43 -5.80
CA LEU A 30 1.85 -31.74 -6.37
C LEU A 30 0.40 -32.14 -6.28
N SER A 31 -0.45 -31.39 -5.61
CA SER A 31 -1.88 -31.67 -5.56
C SER A 31 -2.46 -31.79 -6.97
N LYS A 32 -3.49 -32.59 -7.14
CA LYS A 32 -4.12 -32.83 -8.44
C LYS A 32 -4.85 -31.58 -8.93
N ALA A 33 -5.13 -31.55 -10.24
CA ALA A 33 -5.81 -30.41 -10.84
C ALA A 33 -7.26 -30.19 -10.33
N ASN A 34 -7.88 -31.20 -9.75
CA ASN A 34 -9.22 -31.12 -9.16
C ASN A 34 -9.22 -31.09 -7.61
N GLU A 35 -8.07 -30.89 -6.97
CA GLU A 35 -7.96 -30.78 -5.53
C GLU A 35 -7.88 -29.31 -5.11
N SER A 36 -8.90 -28.83 -4.41
CA SER A 36 -8.94 -27.48 -3.85
C SER A 36 -8.11 -27.38 -2.57
N LEU A 37 -7.32 -26.29 -2.43
CA LEU A 37 -6.41 -26.10 -1.31
C LEU A 37 -6.67 -24.83 -0.53
N PHE A 38 -6.44 -24.92 0.78
CA PHE A 38 -6.30 -23.80 1.69
C PHE A 38 -4.85 -23.74 2.19
N ILE A 39 -4.05 -22.79 1.69
CA ILE A 39 -2.64 -22.67 2.01
C ILE A 39 -2.42 -21.52 3.00
N VAL A 40 -2.10 -21.87 4.24
CA VAL A 40 -1.69 -20.91 5.27
C VAL A 40 -0.17 -20.78 5.23
N ALA A 41 0.31 -19.62 4.81
CA ALA A 41 1.71 -19.45 4.44
C ALA A 41 2.38 -18.30 5.21
N GLY A 42 3.24 -18.63 6.16
CA GLY A 42 4.01 -17.63 6.92
C GLY A 42 4.90 -16.74 6.05
N PRO A 43 5.41 -15.61 6.59
CA PRO A 43 6.32 -14.74 5.86
C PRO A 43 7.59 -15.51 5.45
N GLY A 44 8.11 -15.20 4.25
CA GLY A 44 9.33 -15.85 3.73
C GLY A 44 9.21 -17.35 3.46
N SER A 45 8.00 -17.94 3.46
CA SER A 45 7.78 -19.37 3.22
C SER A 45 7.79 -19.77 1.74
N GLY A 46 8.02 -18.84 0.83
CA GLY A 46 8.05 -19.07 -0.61
C GLY A 46 6.67 -19.21 -1.26
N LYS A 47 5.63 -18.51 -0.75
CA LYS A 47 4.29 -18.47 -1.34
C LYS A 47 4.30 -18.34 -2.86
N THR A 48 4.91 -17.26 -3.38
CA THR A 48 4.98 -17.00 -4.82
C THR A 48 5.69 -18.12 -5.58
N THR A 49 6.76 -18.69 -5.01
CA THR A 49 7.45 -19.85 -5.60
C THR A 49 6.53 -21.06 -5.73
N VAL A 50 5.76 -21.35 -4.68
CA VAL A 50 4.80 -22.49 -4.69
C VAL A 50 3.71 -22.24 -5.73
N MET A 51 3.17 -21.02 -5.82
CA MET A 51 2.15 -20.67 -6.82
C MET A 51 2.67 -20.80 -8.25
N VAL A 52 3.84 -20.24 -8.54
CA VAL A 52 4.46 -20.34 -9.88
C VAL A 52 4.68 -21.80 -10.27
N LEU A 53 5.29 -22.60 -9.39
CA LEU A 53 5.56 -24.02 -9.68
C LEU A 53 4.27 -24.83 -9.81
N LYS A 54 3.23 -24.50 -9.05
CA LYS A 54 1.92 -25.12 -9.16
C LYS A 54 1.25 -24.80 -10.50
N ILE A 55 1.30 -23.54 -10.96
CA ILE A 55 0.80 -23.15 -12.29
C ILE A 55 1.56 -23.88 -13.40
N LEU A 56 2.89 -23.90 -13.33
CA LEU A 56 3.70 -24.62 -14.31
C LEU A 56 3.44 -26.13 -14.29
N LYS A 57 3.20 -26.73 -13.10
CA LYS A 57 2.77 -28.12 -12.97
C LYS A 57 1.42 -28.37 -13.65
N TYR A 58 0.44 -27.49 -13.48
CA TYR A 58 -0.83 -27.64 -14.18
C TYR A 58 -0.65 -27.64 -15.70
N ILE A 59 0.19 -26.76 -16.24
CA ILE A 59 0.43 -26.64 -17.67
C ILE A 59 1.23 -27.86 -18.20
N PHE A 60 2.38 -28.16 -17.60
CA PHE A 60 3.30 -29.15 -18.14
C PHE A 60 2.97 -30.61 -17.76
N VAL A 61 2.36 -30.85 -16.60
CA VAL A 61 2.05 -32.21 -16.11
C VAL A 61 0.58 -32.54 -16.33
N ASP A 62 -0.34 -31.67 -15.86
CA ASP A 62 -1.78 -31.93 -15.91
C ASP A 62 -2.41 -31.57 -17.26
N ASP A 63 -1.64 -30.96 -18.16
CA ASP A 63 -2.08 -30.61 -19.51
C ASP A 63 -3.21 -29.56 -19.55
N ILE A 64 -3.24 -28.65 -18.58
CA ILE A 64 -4.18 -27.53 -18.50
C ILE A 64 -3.71 -26.43 -19.46
N ASP A 65 -4.61 -25.89 -20.27
CA ASP A 65 -4.30 -24.78 -21.14
C ASP A 65 -4.07 -23.49 -20.32
N PRO A 66 -3.09 -22.65 -20.67
CA PRO A 66 -2.89 -21.36 -20.00
C PRO A 66 -4.15 -20.49 -19.89
N SER A 67 -5.03 -20.47 -20.89
CA SER A 67 -6.28 -19.71 -20.87
C SER A 67 -7.28 -20.23 -19.83
N GLU A 68 -7.19 -21.50 -19.41
CA GLU A 68 -8.03 -22.10 -18.39
C GLU A 68 -7.63 -21.73 -16.94
N ILE A 69 -6.59 -20.88 -16.76
CA ILE A 69 -6.03 -20.52 -15.46
C ILE A 69 -6.32 -19.07 -15.14
N LEU A 70 -6.94 -18.84 -13.98
CA LEU A 70 -7.09 -17.52 -13.35
C LEU A 70 -6.22 -17.45 -12.10
N ALA A 71 -5.34 -16.44 -12.02
CA ALA A 71 -4.50 -16.18 -10.85
C ALA A 71 -4.63 -14.72 -10.42
N THR A 72 -5.17 -14.47 -9.22
CA THR A 72 -5.33 -13.12 -8.70
C THR A 72 -4.35 -12.81 -7.57
N THR A 73 -3.91 -11.57 -7.51
CA THR A 73 -3.07 -11.02 -6.45
C THR A 73 -3.63 -9.69 -5.94
N PHE A 74 -3.18 -9.25 -4.77
CA PHE A 74 -3.70 -8.02 -4.16
C PHE A 74 -3.12 -6.74 -4.79
N THR A 75 -1.92 -6.77 -5.37
CA THR A 75 -1.26 -5.60 -5.97
C THR A 75 -0.79 -5.88 -7.39
N LYS A 76 -0.77 -4.85 -8.25
CA LYS A 76 -0.24 -4.95 -9.62
C LYS A 76 1.20 -5.47 -9.62
N LYS A 77 2.05 -4.96 -8.73
CA LYS A 77 3.44 -5.40 -8.58
C LYS A 77 3.55 -6.90 -8.30
N ALA A 78 2.71 -7.45 -7.41
CA ALA A 78 2.71 -8.89 -7.13
C ALA A 78 2.23 -9.71 -8.35
N ALA A 79 1.27 -9.18 -9.12
CA ALA A 79 0.83 -9.79 -10.37
C ALA A 79 1.95 -9.80 -11.42
N ASP A 80 2.65 -8.70 -11.60
CA ASP A 80 3.78 -8.57 -12.54
C ASP A 80 4.95 -9.48 -12.15
N GLU A 81 5.24 -9.59 -10.84
CA GLU A 81 6.26 -10.51 -10.34
C GLU A 81 5.87 -11.98 -10.59
N LEU A 82 4.62 -12.35 -10.30
CA LEU A 82 4.09 -13.69 -10.56
C LEU A 82 4.20 -14.01 -12.05
N TYR A 83 3.74 -13.10 -12.90
CA TYR A 83 3.78 -13.24 -14.35
C TYR A 83 5.21 -13.37 -14.89
N SER A 84 6.12 -12.47 -14.49
CA SER A 84 7.51 -12.52 -14.91
C SER A 84 8.20 -13.84 -14.52
N ARG A 85 7.89 -14.38 -13.33
CA ARG A 85 8.44 -15.67 -12.88
C ARG A 85 7.87 -16.84 -13.67
N ILE A 86 6.57 -16.82 -13.99
CA ILE A 86 5.93 -17.85 -14.81
C ILE A 86 6.56 -17.87 -16.20
N LEU A 87 6.70 -16.72 -16.87
CA LEU A 87 7.38 -16.59 -18.15
C LEU A 87 8.82 -17.12 -18.08
N GLY A 88 9.63 -16.57 -17.16
CA GLY A 88 11.05 -16.89 -17.09
C GLY A 88 11.34 -18.36 -16.72
N TRP A 89 10.51 -18.98 -15.86
CA TRP A 89 10.69 -20.39 -15.51
C TRP A 89 10.01 -21.31 -16.52
N GLY A 90 8.85 -20.93 -17.03
CA GLY A 90 8.14 -21.66 -18.06
C GLY A 90 8.97 -21.79 -19.34
N ASP A 91 9.58 -20.70 -19.80
CA ASP A 91 10.48 -20.72 -20.97
C ASP A 91 11.71 -21.60 -20.76
N LYS A 92 12.32 -21.60 -19.57
CA LYS A 92 13.44 -22.49 -19.26
C LYS A 92 13.03 -23.97 -19.34
N ILE A 93 11.86 -24.32 -18.78
CA ILE A 93 11.33 -25.69 -18.86
C ILE A 93 11.00 -26.05 -20.31
N LYS A 94 10.33 -25.14 -21.04
CA LYS A 94 9.96 -25.31 -22.45
C LYS A 94 11.18 -25.58 -23.32
N ASN A 95 12.22 -24.72 -23.20
CA ASN A 95 13.46 -24.87 -23.96
C ASN A 95 14.18 -26.21 -23.62
N GLN A 96 14.25 -26.57 -22.33
CA GLN A 96 14.86 -27.84 -21.93
C GLN A 96 14.09 -29.08 -22.49
N LEU A 97 12.76 -29.00 -22.55
CA LEU A 97 11.95 -30.07 -23.12
C LEU A 97 12.18 -30.23 -24.64
N ILE A 98 12.37 -29.10 -25.33
CA ILE A 98 12.70 -29.08 -26.77
C ILE A 98 14.10 -29.63 -26.99
N ASP A 99 15.08 -29.22 -26.18
CA ASP A 99 16.47 -29.67 -26.28
C ASP A 99 16.63 -31.16 -25.93
N ASP A 100 15.84 -31.67 -24.98
CA ASP A 100 15.84 -33.08 -24.55
C ASP A 100 15.12 -34.02 -25.54
N ALA A 101 14.36 -33.50 -26.48
CA ALA A 101 13.52 -34.29 -27.36
C ALA A 101 14.36 -35.02 -28.42
N GLY A 102 14.01 -36.26 -28.67
CA GLY A 102 14.63 -37.06 -29.72
C GLY A 102 14.08 -36.76 -31.12
N SER A 103 14.46 -37.56 -32.08
CA SER A 103 14.03 -37.42 -33.48
C SER A 103 12.86 -38.32 -33.87
N SER A 104 12.17 -38.91 -32.92
CA SER A 104 11.01 -39.78 -33.17
C SER A 104 9.77 -38.96 -33.56
N PHE A 105 8.79 -39.57 -34.20
CA PHE A 105 7.51 -38.92 -34.53
C PHE A 105 6.75 -38.47 -33.27
N GLU A 106 6.78 -39.28 -32.21
CA GLU A 106 6.20 -38.94 -30.92
C GLU A 106 6.87 -37.73 -30.27
N ASP A 107 8.20 -37.60 -30.43
CA ASP A 107 8.96 -36.45 -29.95
C ASP A 107 8.59 -35.20 -30.73
N ALA A 108 8.41 -35.29 -32.05
CA ALA A 108 7.99 -34.14 -32.87
C ALA A 108 6.58 -33.65 -32.51
N GLU A 109 5.66 -34.54 -32.19
CA GLU A 109 4.32 -34.18 -31.73
C GLU A 109 4.34 -33.49 -30.34
N LYS A 110 5.17 -34.02 -29.41
CA LYS A 110 5.40 -33.40 -28.10
C LYS A 110 6.04 -32.03 -28.24
N ILE A 111 7.07 -31.87 -29.08
CA ILE A 111 7.69 -30.58 -29.34
C ILE A 111 6.65 -29.57 -29.86
N ALA A 112 5.87 -29.96 -30.86
CA ALA A 112 4.84 -29.07 -31.42
C ALA A 112 3.80 -28.64 -30.38
N LYS A 113 3.48 -29.50 -29.40
CA LYS A 113 2.58 -29.19 -28.31
C LYS A 113 3.24 -28.21 -27.30
N VAL A 114 4.49 -28.44 -26.93
CA VAL A 114 5.27 -27.61 -26.04
C VAL A 114 5.49 -26.22 -26.66
N GLU A 115 5.80 -26.13 -27.97
CA GLU A 115 5.97 -24.88 -28.69
C GLU A 115 4.73 -24.00 -28.70
N ARG A 116 3.53 -24.60 -28.71
CA ARG A 116 2.25 -23.90 -28.73
C ARG A 116 1.85 -23.30 -27.37
N ILE A 117 2.50 -23.67 -26.27
CA ILE A 117 2.21 -23.10 -24.96
C ILE A 117 2.49 -21.58 -25.01
N ASP A 118 1.47 -20.77 -24.78
CA ASP A 118 1.55 -19.33 -24.67
C ASP A 118 1.14 -18.88 -23.26
N PHE A 119 2.13 -18.57 -22.43
CA PHE A 119 1.89 -18.15 -21.06
C PHE A 119 1.19 -16.78 -20.96
N ASN A 120 1.14 -15.98 -22.06
CA ASN A 120 0.41 -14.71 -22.07
C ASN A 120 -1.11 -14.92 -22.00
N GLN A 121 -1.60 -16.12 -22.22
CA GLN A 121 -3.03 -16.44 -22.14
C GLN A 121 -3.52 -16.71 -20.70
N ILE A 122 -2.61 -16.78 -19.72
CA ILE A 122 -3.00 -16.94 -18.32
C ILE A 122 -3.65 -15.63 -17.85
N ASN A 123 -4.84 -15.70 -17.25
CA ASN A 123 -5.51 -14.56 -16.67
C ASN A 123 -4.84 -14.18 -15.33
N ILE A 124 -3.86 -13.27 -15.35
CA ILE A 124 -3.11 -12.84 -14.15
C ILE A 124 -3.32 -11.34 -13.93
N GLY A 125 -3.73 -10.98 -12.71
CA GLY A 125 -3.92 -9.57 -12.36
C GLY A 125 -4.42 -9.34 -10.94
N THR A 126 -4.73 -8.10 -10.63
CA THR A 126 -5.58 -7.78 -9.48
C THR A 126 -7.04 -8.03 -9.86
N THR A 127 -7.92 -8.19 -8.89
CA THR A 127 -9.36 -8.33 -9.15
C THR A 127 -9.89 -7.19 -10.02
N ASP A 128 -9.48 -5.96 -9.72
CA ASP A 128 -9.87 -4.78 -10.50
C ASP A 128 -9.40 -4.85 -11.95
N SER A 129 -8.12 -5.21 -12.19
CA SER A 129 -7.57 -5.27 -13.55
C SER A 129 -8.23 -6.36 -14.39
N ILE A 130 -8.49 -7.52 -13.80
CA ILE A 130 -9.19 -8.63 -14.45
C ILE A 130 -10.66 -8.24 -14.73
N ALA A 131 -11.33 -7.60 -13.77
CA ALA A 131 -12.69 -7.11 -13.94
C ALA A 131 -12.80 -6.10 -15.09
N GLU A 132 -11.87 -5.11 -15.13
CA GLU A 132 -11.83 -4.09 -16.20
C GLU A 132 -11.59 -4.71 -17.58
N GLU A 133 -10.65 -5.66 -17.67
CA GLU A 133 -10.31 -6.36 -18.91
C GLU A 133 -11.48 -7.21 -19.42
N LEU A 134 -12.05 -8.08 -18.57
CA LEU A 134 -13.15 -8.96 -18.94
C LEU A 134 -14.44 -8.19 -19.26
N LEU A 135 -14.73 -7.10 -18.55
CA LEU A 135 -15.84 -6.20 -18.89
C LEU A 135 -15.64 -5.53 -20.25
N ARG A 136 -14.40 -5.20 -20.61
CA ARG A 136 -14.05 -4.64 -21.91
C ARG A 136 -14.22 -5.66 -23.04
N GLU A 137 -13.77 -6.89 -22.83
CA GLU A 137 -13.80 -7.95 -23.86
C GLU A 137 -15.20 -8.51 -24.10
N ASN A 138 -16.01 -8.60 -23.05
CA ASN A 138 -17.37 -9.15 -23.12
C ASN A 138 -18.46 -8.07 -23.30
N LYS A 139 -18.10 -6.90 -23.81
CA LYS A 139 -18.98 -5.78 -24.05
C LYS A 139 -20.00 -6.10 -25.14
N LYS A 140 -21.27 -5.78 -24.89
CA LYS A 140 -22.33 -5.91 -25.88
C LYS A 140 -22.20 -4.85 -26.97
N PRO A 141 -22.58 -5.15 -28.23
CA PRO A 141 -22.59 -4.16 -29.32
C PRO A 141 -23.43 -2.91 -28.95
N GLY A 142 -22.81 -1.73 -29.01
CA GLY A 142 -23.43 -0.45 -28.65
C GLY A 142 -23.33 -0.04 -27.18
N GLU A 143 -22.79 -0.87 -26.32
CA GLU A 143 -22.49 -0.56 -24.92
C GLU A 143 -21.19 0.29 -24.82
N ASN A 144 -21.21 1.41 -24.11
CA ASN A 144 -20.02 2.19 -23.85
C ASN A 144 -19.35 1.66 -22.59
N GLN A 145 -18.07 1.34 -22.66
CA GLN A 145 -17.31 0.98 -21.48
C GLN A 145 -17.19 2.19 -20.55
N ALA A 146 -17.51 2.01 -19.28
CA ALA A 146 -17.28 3.02 -18.28
C ALA A 146 -15.77 3.20 -18.01
N ILE A 147 -15.36 4.43 -17.78
CA ILE A 147 -13.98 4.77 -17.42
C ILE A 147 -13.85 4.62 -15.91
N VAL A 148 -12.88 3.83 -15.46
CA VAL A 148 -12.57 3.67 -14.04
C VAL A 148 -11.82 4.89 -13.55
N ILE A 149 -12.34 5.53 -12.50
CA ILE A 149 -11.74 6.72 -11.89
C ILE A 149 -11.05 6.38 -10.58
N GLU A 150 -9.93 7.05 -10.34
CA GLU A 150 -9.16 6.92 -9.11
C GLU A 150 -9.84 7.57 -7.91
N GLU A 151 -9.43 7.15 -6.70
CA GLU A 151 -10.03 7.60 -5.43
C GLU A 151 -10.05 9.13 -5.28
N PHE A 152 -9.01 9.85 -5.72
CA PHE A 152 -8.99 11.30 -5.59
C PHE A 152 -10.01 12.00 -6.51
N VAL A 153 -10.27 11.44 -7.72
CA VAL A 153 -11.31 11.94 -8.63
C VAL A 153 -12.69 11.65 -8.05
N ALA A 154 -12.89 10.46 -7.53
CA ALA A 154 -14.11 10.04 -6.84
C ALA A 154 -14.42 10.97 -5.65
N ASN A 155 -13.42 11.25 -4.81
CA ASN A 155 -13.54 12.21 -3.72
C ASN A 155 -13.86 13.63 -4.21
N SER A 156 -13.26 14.09 -5.30
CA SER A 156 -13.54 15.41 -5.88
C SER A 156 -14.98 15.52 -6.39
N ALA A 157 -15.50 14.46 -7.02
CA ALA A 157 -16.90 14.37 -7.43
C ALA A 157 -17.86 14.46 -6.23
N MET A 158 -17.56 13.74 -5.15
CA MET A 158 -18.36 13.79 -3.91
C MET A 158 -18.32 15.20 -3.26
N ILE A 159 -17.15 15.82 -3.22
CA ILE A 159 -16.98 17.20 -2.70
C ILE A 159 -17.84 18.19 -3.51
N LYS A 160 -17.85 18.04 -4.83
CA LYS A 160 -18.64 18.91 -5.71
C LYS A 160 -20.14 18.81 -5.39
N ILE A 161 -20.66 17.60 -5.22
CA ILE A 161 -22.07 17.36 -4.84
C ILE A 161 -22.38 18.02 -3.49
N LEU A 162 -21.50 17.88 -2.50
CA LEU A 162 -21.68 18.48 -1.18
C LEU A 162 -21.71 20.02 -1.20
N ILE A 163 -21.06 20.64 -2.19
CA ILE A 163 -21.01 22.10 -2.33
C ILE A 163 -22.17 22.61 -3.18
N GLU A 164 -22.56 21.91 -4.23
CA GLU A 164 -23.59 22.36 -5.17
C GLU A 164 -25.02 22.29 -4.58
N ASP A 165 -25.27 21.39 -3.64
CA ASP A 165 -26.58 21.24 -3.00
C ASP A 165 -26.50 21.57 -1.48
N GLU A 166 -27.03 22.75 -1.10
CA GLU A 166 -27.02 23.23 0.30
C GLU A 166 -27.70 22.25 1.28
N LYS A 167 -28.57 21.34 0.81
CA LYS A 167 -29.20 20.34 1.68
C LYS A 167 -28.18 19.41 2.35
N TYR A 168 -27.00 19.21 1.74
CA TYR A 168 -25.95 18.36 2.29
C TYR A 168 -25.04 19.08 3.30
N LEU A 169 -25.18 20.39 3.46
CA LEU A 169 -24.53 21.14 4.54
C LEU A 169 -25.37 21.15 5.84
N ASN A 170 -26.31 20.24 5.98
CA ASN A 170 -27.21 20.07 7.10
C ASN A 170 -26.47 19.58 8.36
N LYS A 171 -26.89 20.09 9.52
CA LYS A 171 -26.31 19.68 10.81
C LYS A 171 -26.51 18.21 11.11
N ASP A 172 -27.64 17.64 10.76
CA ASP A 172 -27.97 16.23 11.03
C ASP A 172 -27.04 15.30 10.26
N LEU A 173 -26.69 15.62 9.00
CA LEU A 173 -25.68 14.89 8.25
C LEU A 173 -24.30 15.00 8.91
N VAL A 174 -23.89 16.21 9.29
CA VAL A 174 -22.59 16.44 9.93
C VAL A 174 -22.48 15.67 11.25
N GLU A 175 -23.52 15.68 12.08
CA GLU A 175 -23.56 14.94 13.35
C GLU A 175 -23.50 13.43 13.13
N TYR A 176 -24.27 12.89 12.19
CA TYR A 176 -24.22 11.48 11.81
C TYR A 176 -22.82 11.05 11.36
N LEU A 177 -22.19 11.84 10.48
CA LEU A 177 -20.82 11.54 10.03
C LEU A 177 -19.79 11.67 11.16
N LYS A 178 -19.99 12.59 12.13
CA LYS A 178 -19.15 12.69 13.32
C LYS A 178 -19.26 11.46 14.22
N GLU A 179 -20.47 10.96 14.44
CA GLU A 179 -20.70 9.74 15.20
C GLU A 179 -19.99 8.55 14.57
N LEU A 180 -20.18 8.34 13.27
CA LEU A 180 -19.58 7.24 12.53
C LEU A 180 -18.04 7.31 12.52
N SER A 181 -17.48 8.50 12.28
CA SER A 181 -16.03 8.63 12.12
C SER A 181 -15.28 8.87 13.41
N GLY A 182 -15.97 9.24 14.49
CA GLY A 182 -15.35 9.66 15.74
C GLY A 182 -14.55 10.97 15.64
N ARG A 183 -14.74 11.75 14.58
CA ARG A 183 -14.05 13.02 14.33
C ARG A 183 -14.87 14.17 14.91
N ASN A 184 -14.24 15.10 15.65
CA ASN A 184 -14.92 16.26 16.24
C ASN A 184 -15.10 17.43 15.26
N LYS A 185 -14.35 17.47 14.15
CA LYS A 185 -14.41 18.54 13.14
C LYS A 185 -14.62 17.91 11.77
N LEU A 186 -15.78 18.08 11.22
CA LEU A 186 -16.23 17.46 9.96
C LEU A 186 -17.05 18.42 9.08
N GLU A 187 -17.04 19.72 9.41
CA GLU A 187 -17.83 20.71 8.68
C GLU A 187 -17.25 21.04 7.29
N GLU A 188 -16.03 20.61 7.00
CA GLU A 188 -15.40 20.82 5.69
C GLU A 188 -15.87 19.75 4.70
N PRO A 189 -16.37 20.11 3.48
CA PRO A 189 -16.82 19.14 2.48
C PRO A 189 -15.81 18.06 2.13
N SER A 190 -14.51 18.37 2.12
CA SER A 190 -13.44 17.42 1.89
C SER A 190 -13.37 16.31 2.96
N LYS A 191 -13.62 16.68 4.23
CA LYS A 191 -13.64 15.69 5.33
C LYS A 191 -14.92 14.90 5.37
N MET A 192 -16.05 15.50 4.97
CA MET A 192 -17.32 14.81 4.82
C MET A 192 -17.23 13.78 3.68
N SER A 193 -16.65 14.17 2.55
CA SER A 193 -16.41 13.28 1.40
C SER A 193 -15.64 12.03 1.80
N GLU A 194 -14.53 12.14 2.54
CA GLU A 194 -13.76 10.99 3.02
C GLU A 194 -14.61 9.98 3.81
N VAL A 195 -15.55 10.46 4.63
CA VAL A 195 -16.41 9.60 5.44
C VAL A 195 -17.50 8.98 4.59
N LEU A 196 -18.14 9.77 3.72
CA LEU A 196 -19.18 9.30 2.80
C LEU A 196 -18.66 8.24 1.84
N MET A 197 -17.45 8.43 1.28
CA MET A 197 -16.81 7.44 0.41
C MET A 197 -16.53 6.13 1.16
N LYS A 198 -16.14 6.20 2.43
CA LYS A 198 -15.98 5.00 3.27
C LYS A 198 -17.30 4.28 3.52
N VAL A 199 -18.38 5.01 3.79
CA VAL A 199 -19.73 4.44 3.95
C VAL A 199 -20.15 3.76 2.64
N LYS A 200 -20.04 4.47 1.51
CA LYS A 200 -20.34 3.95 0.18
C LYS A 200 -19.55 2.69 -0.13
N ASN A 201 -18.23 2.73 0.02
CA ASN A 201 -17.38 1.57 -0.25
C ASN A 201 -17.73 0.38 0.64
N ARG A 202 -18.06 0.62 1.92
CA ARG A 202 -18.47 -0.47 2.82
C ARG A 202 -19.80 -1.09 2.39
N ILE A 203 -20.77 -0.30 1.87
CA ILE A 203 -22.02 -0.81 1.33
C ILE A 203 -21.74 -1.81 0.19
N TYR A 204 -20.85 -1.47 -0.73
CA TYR A 204 -20.45 -2.36 -1.81
C TYR A 204 -19.67 -3.58 -1.30
N TYR A 205 -18.62 -3.37 -0.53
CA TYR A 205 -17.73 -4.44 -0.09
C TYR A 205 -18.40 -5.47 0.82
N ASP A 206 -19.34 -5.05 1.65
CA ASP A 206 -20.13 -5.94 2.49
C ASP A 206 -21.44 -6.40 1.82
N GLN A 207 -21.62 -6.08 0.54
CA GLN A 207 -22.78 -6.44 -0.30
C GLN A 207 -24.12 -6.14 0.38
N ILE A 208 -24.28 -4.91 0.86
CA ILE A 208 -25.51 -4.43 1.46
C ILE A 208 -26.52 -4.12 0.35
N ASP A 209 -27.74 -4.61 0.50
CA ASP A 209 -28.86 -4.17 -0.34
C ASP A 209 -29.16 -2.69 -0.04
N PHE A 210 -28.78 -1.82 -0.98
CA PHE A 210 -28.92 -0.38 -0.82
C PHE A 210 -30.39 0.04 -0.70
N ASP A 211 -31.29 -0.54 -1.47
CA ASP A 211 -32.69 -0.17 -1.47
C ASP A 211 -33.38 -0.62 -0.17
N GLU A 212 -33.02 -1.79 0.35
CA GLU A 212 -33.49 -2.25 1.66
C GLU A 212 -32.97 -1.33 2.77
N LEU A 213 -31.65 -1.01 2.80
CA LEU A 213 -31.05 -0.07 3.75
C LEU A 213 -31.72 1.30 3.69
N TYR A 214 -31.89 1.80 2.46
CA TYR A 214 -32.52 3.08 2.21
C TYR A 214 -33.98 3.12 2.71
N SER A 215 -34.75 2.08 2.48
CA SER A 215 -36.15 1.98 2.93
C SER A 215 -36.30 1.94 4.46
N LYS A 216 -35.35 1.33 5.14
CA LYS A 216 -35.33 1.20 6.62
C LYS A 216 -34.83 2.47 7.31
N THR A 217 -34.25 3.41 6.59
CA THR A 217 -33.65 4.63 7.16
C THR A 217 -34.69 5.75 7.25
N PRO A 218 -34.91 6.40 8.41
CA PRO A 218 -35.90 7.43 8.60
C PRO A 218 -35.68 8.64 7.68
N GLU A 219 -36.74 9.15 7.07
CA GLU A 219 -36.69 10.37 6.26
C GLU A 219 -36.20 11.56 7.07
N GLY A 220 -35.36 12.43 6.47
CA GLY A 220 -34.83 13.62 7.08
C GLY A 220 -33.71 13.37 8.09
N SER A 221 -33.38 12.11 8.39
CA SER A 221 -32.24 11.81 9.27
C SER A 221 -30.90 12.04 8.57
N GLY A 222 -29.84 12.32 9.35
CA GLY A 222 -28.47 12.43 8.83
C GLY A 222 -28.02 11.17 8.07
N HIS A 223 -28.48 9.99 8.50
CA HIS A 223 -28.23 8.72 7.79
C HIS A 223 -28.91 8.74 6.40
N ARG A 224 -30.17 9.18 6.31
CA ARG A 224 -30.87 9.28 5.02
C ARG A 224 -30.21 10.27 4.08
N LEU A 225 -29.78 11.43 4.59
CA LEU A 225 -29.03 12.42 3.81
C LEU A 225 -27.69 11.88 3.30
N ALA A 226 -27.02 11.03 4.08
CA ALA A 226 -25.80 10.36 3.63
C ALA A 226 -26.06 9.40 2.46
N LEU A 227 -27.13 8.60 2.53
CA LEU A 227 -27.53 7.71 1.46
C LEU A 227 -28.02 8.47 0.21
N ASP A 228 -28.74 9.59 0.37
CA ASP A 228 -29.13 10.47 -0.73
C ASP A 228 -27.90 11.05 -1.45
N CYS A 229 -26.89 11.47 -0.70
CA CYS A 229 -25.62 11.97 -1.25
C CYS A 229 -24.87 10.87 -2.04
N ILE A 230 -24.84 9.65 -1.53
CA ILE A 230 -24.22 8.50 -2.20
C ILE A 230 -24.99 8.18 -3.51
N LYS A 231 -26.31 8.16 -3.48
CA LYS A 231 -27.14 7.93 -4.67
C LYS A 231 -26.93 8.99 -5.74
N GLU A 232 -26.81 10.26 -5.35
CA GLU A 232 -26.50 11.36 -6.26
C GLU A 232 -25.09 11.22 -6.87
N TYR A 233 -24.11 10.79 -6.06
CA TYR A 233 -22.76 10.50 -6.53
C TYR A 233 -22.75 9.40 -7.60
N GLU A 234 -23.41 8.27 -7.36
CA GLU A 234 -23.49 7.17 -8.32
C GLU A 234 -24.19 7.61 -9.62
N ARG A 235 -25.27 8.38 -9.50
CA ARG A 235 -25.97 8.95 -10.66
C ARG A 235 -25.05 9.87 -11.47
N THR A 236 -24.27 10.70 -10.79
CA THR A 236 -23.34 11.62 -11.43
C THR A 236 -22.26 10.88 -12.20
N LEU A 237 -21.69 9.81 -11.62
CA LEU A 237 -20.72 8.98 -12.31
C LEU A 237 -21.31 8.27 -13.53
N LYS A 238 -22.46 7.62 -13.37
CA LYS A 238 -23.17 6.92 -14.47
C LYS A 238 -23.50 7.86 -15.63
N ASN A 239 -23.95 9.08 -15.35
CA ASN A 239 -24.25 10.08 -16.39
C ASN A 239 -23.01 10.51 -17.18
N ARG A 240 -21.82 10.37 -16.62
CA ARG A 240 -20.54 10.66 -17.27
C ARG A 240 -19.84 9.42 -17.84
N ASN A 241 -20.51 8.28 -17.79
CA ASN A 241 -19.94 6.98 -18.18
C ASN A 241 -18.63 6.67 -17.44
N THR A 242 -18.59 6.96 -16.14
CA THR A 242 -17.48 6.70 -15.24
C THR A 242 -17.91 5.84 -14.06
N ILE A 243 -17.01 5.05 -13.51
CA ILE A 243 -17.22 4.22 -12.30
C ILE A 243 -15.98 4.26 -11.42
N ASP A 244 -16.13 4.08 -10.12
CA ASP A 244 -15.01 3.82 -9.22
C ASP A 244 -14.77 2.31 -9.03
N PHE A 245 -13.71 1.94 -8.33
CA PHE A 245 -13.31 0.53 -8.17
C PHE A 245 -14.39 -0.34 -7.50
N ALA A 246 -15.08 0.14 -6.48
CA ALA A 246 -16.12 -0.66 -5.82
C ALA A 246 -17.33 -0.90 -6.75
N MET A 247 -17.67 0.08 -7.59
CA MET A 247 -18.69 -0.07 -8.63
C MET A 247 -18.24 -1.02 -9.73
N LEU A 248 -16.95 -0.97 -10.13
CA LEU A 248 -16.35 -1.88 -11.11
C LEU A 248 -16.48 -3.35 -10.67
N GLU A 249 -16.02 -3.67 -9.46
CA GLU A 249 -16.13 -5.02 -8.89
C GLU A 249 -17.60 -5.49 -8.79
N SER A 250 -18.49 -4.58 -8.39
CA SER A 250 -19.94 -4.89 -8.29
C SER A 250 -20.57 -5.16 -9.65
N GLU A 251 -20.27 -4.35 -10.68
CA GLU A 251 -20.73 -4.56 -12.04
C GLU A 251 -20.19 -5.88 -12.63
N PHE A 252 -18.92 -6.19 -12.36
CA PHE A 252 -18.32 -7.46 -12.77
C PHE A 252 -19.04 -8.65 -12.14
N LEU A 253 -19.30 -8.62 -10.82
CA LEU A 253 -20.04 -9.68 -10.14
C LEU A 253 -21.47 -9.83 -10.71
N GLU A 254 -22.14 -8.71 -10.98
CA GLU A 254 -23.49 -8.73 -11.57
C GLU A 254 -23.48 -9.41 -12.94
N LYS A 255 -22.53 -9.07 -13.83
CA LYS A 255 -22.40 -9.69 -15.15
C LYS A 255 -22.05 -11.18 -15.08
N LEU A 256 -21.20 -11.60 -14.12
CA LEU A 256 -20.94 -13.03 -13.87
C LEU A 256 -22.21 -13.78 -13.46
N LYS A 257 -23.02 -13.21 -12.56
CA LYS A 257 -24.28 -13.82 -12.08
C LYS A 257 -25.39 -13.82 -13.12
N ASN A 258 -25.40 -12.84 -14.01
CA ASN A 258 -26.42 -12.69 -15.07
C ASN A 258 -26.10 -13.50 -16.33
N HIS A 259 -25.10 -14.35 -16.33
CA HIS A 259 -24.67 -15.16 -17.46
C HIS A 259 -24.18 -14.35 -18.68
N ASP A 260 -23.75 -13.11 -18.47
CA ASP A 260 -23.20 -12.27 -19.53
C ASP A 260 -21.73 -12.63 -19.88
N MET A 261 -21.11 -13.54 -19.09
CA MET A 261 -19.72 -13.98 -19.22
C MET A 261 -19.57 -15.52 -19.21
N ASP A 262 -20.56 -16.23 -19.68
CA ASP A 262 -20.56 -17.71 -19.65
C ASP A 262 -19.39 -18.32 -20.43
N LEU A 263 -18.95 -17.71 -21.55
CA LEU A 263 -17.80 -18.20 -22.31
C LEU A 263 -16.52 -18.20 -21.45
N PHE A 264 -16.28 -17.14 -20.69
CA PHE A 264 -15.16 -17.07 -19.77
C PHE A 264 -15.33 -18.08 -18.62
N LEU A 265 -16.52 -18.16 -18.03
CA LEU A 265 -16.81 -19.07 -16.93
C LEU A 265 -16.64 -20.55 -17.33
N ASP A 266 -17.06 -20.89 -18.54
CA ASP A 266 -16.96 -22.28 -19.07
C ASP A 266 -15.53 -22.66 -19.42
N GLU A 267 -14.64 -21.70 -19.71
CA GLU A 267 -13.24 -21.93 -20.02
C GLU A 267 -12.41 -22.16 -18.77
N ILE A 268 -12.65 -21.42 -17.68
CA ILE A 268 -11.81 -21.47 -16.47
C ILE A 268 -11.95 -22.82 -15.73
N LYS A 269 -10.79 -23.44 -15.43
CA LYS A 269 -10.66 -24.64 -14.60
C LYS A 269 -9.90 -24.40 -13.30
N ILE A 270 -8.89 -23.53 -13.32
CA ILE A 270 -8.01 -23.31 -12.18
C ILE A 270 -8.18 -21.89 -11.67
N VAL A 271 -8.54 -21.76 -10.39
CA VAL A 271 -8.68 -20.48 -9.70
C VAL A 271 -7.66 -20.42 -8.57
N LEU A 272 -6.70 -19.51 -8.69
CA LEU A 272 -5.63 -19.29 -7.71
C LEU A 272 -5.72 -17.88 -7.14
N ILE A 273 -5.80 -17.74 -5.82
CA ILE A 273 -5.95 -16.43 -5.17
C ILE A 273 -4.84 -16.27 -4.14
N ASP A 274 -3.96 -15.30 -4.38
CA ASP A 274 -2.92 -14.91 -3.41
C ASP A 274 -3.40 -13.79 -2.49
N GLU A 275 -2.78 -13.70 -1.31
CA GLU A 275 -3.07 -12.71 -0.28
C GLU A 275 -4.56 -12.67 0.13
N TYR A 276 -5.22 -13.82 0.18
CA TYR A 276 -6.67 -13.93 0.42
C TYR A 276 -7.12 -13.28 1.75
N GLN A 277 -6.24 -13.12 2.74
CA GLN A 277 -6.54 -12.45 4.01
C GLN A 277 -6.87 -10.95 3.85
N ASP A 278 -6.62 -10.37 2.68
CA ASP A 278 -6.97 -8.97 2.37
C ASP A 278 -8.24 -8.84 1.49
N THR A 279 -8.95 -9.94 1.27
CA THR A 279 -10.19 -10.01 0.51
C THR A 279 -11.36 -9.40 1.27
N ASN A 280 -12.28 -8.73 0.57
CA ASN A 280 -13.59 -8.32 1.06
C ASN A 280 -14.70 -9.29 0.58
N LEU A 281 -15.93 -9.14 1.06
CA LEU A 281 -17.02 -10.06 0.71
C LEU A 281 -17.41 -10.00 -0.77
N LEU A 282 -17.37 -8.82 -1.38
CA LEU A 282 -17.66 -8.64 -2.80
C LEU A 282 -16.65 -9.43 -3.67
N GLN A 283 -15.36 -9.33 -3.35
CA GLN A 283 -14.32 -10.08 -4.02
C GLN A 283 -14.45 -11.58 -3.78
N GLU A 284 -14.76 -12.02 -2.55
CA GLU A 284 -15.01 -13.43 -2.26
C GLU A 284 -16.15 -13.98 -3.11
N ASP A 285 -17.22 -13.21 -3.30
CA ASP A 285 -18.35 -13.63 -4.14
C ASP A 285 -17.98 -13.73 -5.62
N ILE A 286 -17.12 -12.84 -6.11
CA ILE A 286 -16.54 -12.94 -7.46
C ILE A 286 -15.76 -14.25 -7.57
N TYR A 287 -14.85 -14.52 -6.65
CA TYR A 287 -14.02 -15.72 -6.66
C TYR A 287 -14.85 -17.01 -6.58
N PHE A 288 -15.85 -17.04 -5.70
CA PHE A 288 -16.70 -18.22 -5.55
C PHE A 288 -17.65 -18.42 -6.74
N THR A 289 -18.06 -17.34 -7.41
CA THR A 289 -18.85 -17.45 -8.64
C THR A 289 -18.03 -18.09 -9.76
N ILE A 290 -16.79 -17.66 -9.96
CA ILE A 290 -15.87 -18.24 -10.94
C ILE A 290 -15.48 -19.67 -10.55
N ALA A 291 -15.13 -19.90 -9.27
CA ALA A 291 -14.77 -21.20 -8.77
C ALA A 291 -15.90 -22.24 -8.91
N ASN A 292 -17.15 -21.82 -8.72
CA ASN A 292 -18.30 -22.71 -8.91
C ASN A 292 -18.40 -23.25 -10.35
N SER A 293 -18.00 -22.46 -11.35
CA SER A 293 -17.91 -22.93 -12.74
C SER A 293 -16.68 -23.81 -12.94
N ALA A 294 -15.52 -23.41 -12.44
CA ALA A 294 -14.30 -24.21 -12.51
C ALA A 294 -14.47 -25.62 -11.92
N LEU A 295 -15.15 -25.74 -10.77
CA LEU A 295 -15.43 -27.02 -10.13
C LEU A 295 -16.34 -27.93 -10.96
N LYS A 296 -17.26 -27.37 -11.74
CA LYS A 296 -18.08 -28.14 -12.69
C LYS A 296 -17.26 -28.68 -13.86
N ASN A 297 -16.16 -28.03 -14.18
CA ASN A 297 -15.21 -28.39 -15.24
C ASN A 297 -14.07 -29.28 -14.73
N ASP A 298 -14.26 -29.98 -13.60
CA ASP A 298 -13.26 -30.83 -12.92
C ASP A 298 -12.00 -30.05 -12.52
N GLY A 299 -12.17 -28.79 -12.18
CA GLY A 299 -11.11 -27.88 -11.75
C GLY A 299 -11.06 -27.68 -10.25
N ASN A 300 -10.38 -26.61 -9.80
CA ASN A 300 -10.22 -26.32 -8.37
C ASN A 300 -10.18 -24.83 -8.06
N ILE A 301 -10.34 -24.54 -6.75
CA ILE A 301 -9.98 -23.25 -6.14
C ILE A 301 -8.87 -23.44 -5.12
N THR A 302 -7.78 -22.70 -5.26
CA THR A 302 -6.67 -22.68 -4.29
C THR A 302 -6.50 -21.27 -3.77
N VAL A 303 -6.58 -21.09 -2.46
CA VAL A 303 -6.29 -19.80 -1.82
C VAL A 303 -5.03 -19.88 -1.00
N VAL A 304 -4.25 -18.79 -1.04
CA VAL A 304 -3.00 -18.64 -0.31
C VAL A 304 -3.05 -17.36 0.51
N GLY A 305 -2.59 -17.41 1.75
CA GLY A 305 -2.57 -16.20 2.58
C GLY A 305 -1.90 -16.39 3.94
N ASP A 306 -1.87 -15.29 4.69
CA ASP A 306 -1.36 -15.22 6.05
C ASP A 306 -2.17 -14.21 6.87
N ASP A 307 -2.98 -14.68 7.79
CA ASP A 307 -3.81 -13.85 8.67
C ASP A 307 -2.99 -12.88 9.55
N ASP A 308 -1.73 -13.25 9.90
CA ASP A 308 -0.82 -12.35 10.60
C ASP A 308 -0.31 -11.19 9.71
N GLN A 309 -0.55 -11.24 8.40
CA GLN A 309 -0.19 -10.20 7.45
C GLN A 309 -1.39 -9.44 6.86
N SER A 310 -2.61 -9.60 7.43
CA SER A 310 -3.78 -8.82 7.02
C SER A 310 -3.67 -7.37 7.52
N LEU A 311 -3.51 -6.42 6.60
CA LEU A 311 -3.28 -5.00 6.92
C LEU A 311 -4.35 -4.06 6.36
N TYR A 312 -5.25 -4.52 5.49
CA TYR A 312 -6.11 -3.65 4.68
C TYR A 312 -7.57 -3.59 5.15
N ARG A 313 -7.84 -3.87 6.45
CA ARG A 313 -9.17 -3.71 7.04
C ARG A 313 -9.75 -2.31 6.78
N PHE A 314 -8.92 -1.27 6.82
CA PHE A 314 -9.33 0.10 6.53
C PHE A 314 -9.73 0.35 5.07
N ARG A 315 -9.35 -0.55 4.14
CA ARG A 315 -9.77 -0.59 2.72
C ARG A 315 -10.92 -1.57 2.48
N GLY A 316 -11.51 -2.14 3.52
CA GLY A 316 -12.64 -3.05 3.39
C GLY A 316 -12.33 -4.53 3.57
N ALA A 317 -11.06 -4.93 3.63
CA ALA A 317 -10.66 -6.31 3.86
C ALA A 317 -11.26 -6.87 5.15
N THR A 318 -11.61 -8.14 5.13
CA THR A 318 -12.23 -8.85 6.25
C THR A 318 -11.48 -10.15 6.51
N VAL A 319 -10.58 -10.14 7.49
CA VAL A 319 -9.73 -11.30 7.81
C VAL A 319 -10.54 -12.54 8.21
N ASP A 320 -11.76 -12.34 8.71
CA ASP A 320 -12.67 -13.43 9.08
C ASP A 320 -13.05 -14.32 7.88
N LEU A 321 -12.96 -13.81 6.64
CA LEU A 321 -13.16 -14.60 5.44
C LEU A 321 -12.05 -15.65 5.28
N PHE A 322 -10.81 -15.27 5.59
CA PHE A 322 -9.67 -16.17 5.55
C PHE A 322 -9.65 -17.13 6.73
N THR A 323 -9.83 -16.65 7.96
CA THR A 323 -9.78 -17.51 9.16
C THR A 323 -10.90 -18.55 9.20
N ASN A 324 -12.03 -18.25 8.57
CA ASN A 324 -13.19 -19.16 8.45
C ASN A 324 -13.31 -19.80 7.05
N TYR A 325 -12.28 -19.73 6.22
CA TYR A 325 -12.36 -20.13 4.81
C TYR A 325 -12.92 -21.54 4.60
N LYS A 326 -12.45 -22.54 5.34
CA LYS A 326 -12.93 -23.94 5.21
C LYS A 326 -14.44 -24.06 5.43
N LYS A 327 -14.97 -23.36 6.44
CA LYS A 327 -16.41 -23.34 6.70
C LYS A 327 -17.17 -22.66 5.56
N ARG A 328 -16.69 -21.52 5.10
CA ARG A 328 -17.32 -20.73 4.04
C ARG A 328 -17.37 -21.48 2.70
N VAL A 329 -16.26 -22.12 2.32
CA VAL A 329 -16.20 -22.92 1.10
C VAL A 329 -17.18 -24.11 1.19
N LYS A 330 -17.25 -24.80 2.35
CA LYS A 330 -18.21 -25.87 2.55
C LYS A 330 -19.65 -25.40 2.42
N GLU A 331 -19.98 -24.25 3.00
CA GLU A 331 -21.33 -23.67 2.95
C GLU A 331 -21.70 -23.14 1.54
N ARG A 332 -20.75 -22.60 0.80
CA ARG A 332 -20.99 -21.87 -0.44
C ARG A 332 -20.77 -22.68 -1.71
N LEU A 333 -19.80 -23.58 -1.72
CA LEU A 333 -19.40 -24.39 -2.88
C LEU A 333 -19.63 -25.90 -2.65
N ASP A 334 -20.01 -26.32 -1.45
CA ASP A 334 -20.21 -27.72 -1.01
C ASP A 334 -19.00 -28.63 -1.24
N ILE A 335 -17.79 -28.09 -1.12
CA ILE A 335 -16.55 -28.87 -1.21
C ILE A 335 -15.77 -28.83 0.09
N GLU A 336 -14.91 -29.83 0.28
CA GLU A 336 -13.86 -29.86 1.31
C GLU A 336 -12.55 -29.40 0.69
N VAL A 337 -11.75 -28.66 1.47
CA VAL A 337 -10.42 -28.20 1.05
C VAL A 337 -9.36 -28.77 1.95
N GLU A 338 -8.23 -29.15 1.37
CA GLU A 338 -7.07 -29.60 2.13
C GLU A 338 -6.30 -28.38 2.64
N GLU A 339 -6.05 -28.34 3.97
CA GLU A 339 -5.22 -27.30 4.58
C GLU A 339 -3.74 -27.69 4.53
N ILE A 340 -2.92 -26.77 4.03
CA ILE A 340 -1.47 -26.92 3.99
C ILE A 340 -0.81 -25.72 4.65
N ASN A 341 0.07 -25.96 5.63
CA ASN A 341 0.76 -24.93 6.37
C ASN A 341 2.21 -24.78 5.90
N LEU A 342 2.51 -23.71 5.14
CA LEU A 342 3.87 -23.37 4.72
C LEU A 342 4.56 -22.58 5.84
N ARG A 343 5.30 -23.26 6.69
CA ARG A 343 5.87 -22.70 7.92
C ARG A 343 7.36 -22.43 7.88
N THR A 344 8.12 -23.01 6.93
CA THR A 344 9.56 -22.79 6.85
C THR A 344 9.87 -21.43 6.22
N ASN A 345 10.51 -20.55 6.97
CA ASN A 345 10.91 -19.22 6.50
C ASN A 345 12.32 -19.25 5.91
N TYR A 346 12.42 -19.00 4.60
CA TYR A 346 13.68 -18.96 3.87
C TYR A 346 14.30 -17.56 3.77
N ARG A 347 13.60 -16.54 4.27
CA ARG A 347 14.02 -15.13 4.21
C ARG A 347 14.93 -14.75 5.38
N SER A 348 14.45 -14.92 6.58
CA SER A 348 14.98 -14.30 7.79
C SER A 348 15.91 -15.23 8.58
N THR A 349 16.80 -14.65 9.38
CA THR A 349 17.59 -15.39 10.36
C THR A 349 16.73 -15.97 11.48
N GLU A 350 17.20 -17.01 12.15
CA GLU A 350 16.47 -17.72 13.22
C GLU A 350 16.02 -16.77 14.35
N ASN A 351 16.85 -15.79 14.73
CA ASN A 351 16.49 -14.85 15.79
C ASN A 351 15.34 -13.92 15.39
N ILE A 352 15.25 -13.51 14.12
CA ILE A 352 14.13 -12.71 13.60
C ILE A 352 12.85 -13.56 13.58
N ILE A 353 12.94 -14.81 13.13
CA ILE A 353 11.82 -15.76 13.13
C ILE A 353 11.29 -15.97 14.55
N ASN A 354 12.19 -16.22 15.51
CA ASN A 354 11.82 -16.38 16.91
C ASN A 354 11.19 -15.11 17.49
N HIS A 355 11.68 -13.93 17.12
CA HIS A 355 11.08 -12.66 17.52
C HIS A 355 9.65 -12.51 16.97
N CYS A 356 9.42 -12.81 15.68
CA CYS A 356 8.08 -12.78 15.08
C CYS A 356 7.12 -13.76 15.79
N ASN A 357 7.55 -14.98 16.06
CA ASN A 357 6.74 -15.97 16.79
C ASN A 357 6.39 -15.48 18.20
N GLN A 358 7.37 -14.98 18.96
CA GLN A 358 7.15 -14.46 20.31
C GLN A 358 6.21 -13.26 20.30
N PHE A 359 6.34 -12.40 19.29
CA PHE A 359 5.48 -11.23 19.14
C PHE A 359 4.03 -11.63 18.83
N ALA A 360 3.79 -12.57 17.93
CA ALA A 360 2.46 -13.07 17.63
C ALA A 360 1.81 -13.78 18.83
N GLU A 361 2.60 -14.36 19.75
CA GLU A 361 2.12 -15.03 20.96
C GLU A 361 2.01 -14.11 22.17
N LEU A 362 2.45 -12.86 22.07
CA LEU A 362 2.49 -11.91 23.19
C LEU A 362 1.09 -11.65 23.78
N ASP A 363 0.09 -11.53 22.91
CA ASP A 363 -1.29 -11.30 23.27
C ASP A 363 -2.11 -12.59 23.10
N ARG A 364 -2.61 -13.13 24.21
CA ARG A 364 -3.41 -14.36 24.20
C ARG A 364 -4.74 -14.19 23.47
N GLU A 365 -5.37 -13.02 23.58
CA GLU A 365 -6.63 -12.74 22.89
C GLU A 365 -6.43 -12.64 21.35
N TYR A 366 -5.24 -12.28 20.89
CA TYR A 366 -4.93 -12.28 19.48
C TYR A 366 -5.00 -13.69 18.87
N GLN A 367 -4.72 -14.74 19.64
CA GLN A 367 -4.82 -16.12 19.13
C GLN A 367 -6.25 -16.45 18.64
N ASN A 368 -7.28 -15.82 19.24
CA ASN A 368 -8.66 -15.97 18.80
C ASN A 368 -8.98 -15.29 17.45
N ALA A 369 -8.08 -14.40 16.97
CA ALA A 369 -8.20 -13.71 15.69
C ALA A 369 -7.37 -14.36 14.57
N ARG A 370 -6.72 -15.49 14.84
CA ARG A 370 -5.88 -16.24 13.91
C ARG A 370 -6.56 -17.49 13.38
N VAL A 371 -6.02 -18.05 12.32
CA VAL A 371 -6.39 -19.40 11.85
C VAL A 371 -6.21 -20.38 13.02
N GLU A 372 -7.20 -21.22 13.22
CA GLU A 372 -7.22 -22.18 14.33
C GLU A 372 -6.00 -23.12 14.26
N ASN A 373 -5.32 -23.28 15.40
CA ASN A 373 -4.13 -24.15 15.52
C ASN A 373 -2.97 -23.80 14.55
N LYS A 374 -2.88 -22.54 14.10
CA LYS A 374 -1.80 -22.09 13.22
C LYS A 374 -0.42 -22.40 13.80
N PRO A 375 0.45 -23.16 13.09
CA PRO A 375 1.75 -23.55 13.61
C PRO A 375 2.74 -22.36 13.60
N LYS A 376 3.78 -22.47 14.45
CA LYS A 376 4.90 -21.51 14.45
C LYS A 376 5.69 -21.56 13.16
N ILE A 377 6.24 -20.40 12.81
CA ILE A 377 7.23 -20.30 11.73
C ILE A 377 8.53 -20.92 12.21
N ILE A 378 9.19 -21.69 11.35
CA ILE A 378 10.46 -22.37 11.64
C ILE A 378 11.56 -21.90 10.68
N ALA A 379 12.81 -21.92 11.15
CA ALA A 379 13.98 -21.72 10.31
C ALA A 379 14.25 -22.98 9.46
N PRO A 380 14.85 -22.84 8.27
CA PRO A 380 15.34 -23.99 7.50
C PRO A 380 16.54 -24.67 8.18
N ASP A 381 16.83 -25.92 7.80
CA ASP A 381 17.88 -26.74 8.42
C ASP A 381 19.33 -26.36 8.03
N PHE A 382 19.57 -25.16 7.50
CA PHE A 382 20.92 -24.68 7.19
C PHE A 382 21.31 -23.51 8.08
N GLU A 383 22.60 -23.42 8.45
CA GLU A 383 23.11 -22.36 9.31
C GLU A 383 23.06 -21.00 8.62
N ARG A 384 22.54 -20.02 9.34
CA ARG A 384 22.63 -18.58 9.02
C ARG A 384 23.21 -17.84 10.22
N ASP A 385 23.82 -16.70 9.96
CA ASP A 385 24.29 -15.82 11.03
C ASP A 385 23.18 -15.48 12.03
N LYS A 386 23.47 -15.70 13.32
CA LYS A 386 22.50 -15.45 14.41
C LYS A 386 22.65 -14.01 14.95
N MET A 387 22.37 -13.00 14.11
CA MET A 387 22.34 -11.62 14.56
C MET A 387 21.18 -11.44 15.57
N PRO A 388 21.44 -10.88 16.77
CA PRO A 388 20.38 -10.59 17.73
C PRO A 388 19.50 -9.43 17.25
N ILE A 389 18.31 -9.30 17.83
CA ILE A 389 17.45 -8.14 17.60
C ILE A 389 18.08 -6.93 18.29
N LEU A 390 18.27 -5.85 17.54
CA LEU A 390 18.89 -4.62 18.03
C LEU A 390 17.86 -3.57 18.42
N GLY A 391 18.19 -2.73 19.39
CA GLY A 391 17.35 -1.62 19.82
C GLY A 391 18.14 -0.32 20.00
N MET A 392 17.69 0.76 19.37
CA MET A 392 18.25 2.10 19.54
C MET A 392 17.18 3.06 20.05
N PHE A 393 17.24 3.40 21.34
CA PHE A 393 16.28 4.28 21.99
C PHE A 393 17.00 5.52 22.54
N ARG A 394 16.41 6.70 22.33
CA ARG A 394 17.02 7.98 22.74
C ARG A 394 16.00 8.89 23.40
N ASN A 395 16.46 9.94 24.09
CA ASN A 395 15.60 10.87 24.82
C ASN A 395 14.75 11.77 23.90
N ASN A 396 15.22 12.02 22.68
CA ASN A 396 14.53 12.89 21.73
C ASN A 396 14.82 12.48 20.28
N PRO A 397 14.00 12.95 19.31
CA PRO A 397 14.13 12.61 17.91
C PRO A 397 15.46 13.06 17.28
N GLU A 398 16.01 14.18 17.70
CA GLU A 398 17.27 14.74 17.20
C GLU A 398 18.45 13.84 17.55
N MET A 399 18.51 13.35 18.81
CA MET A 399 19.54 12.41 19.26
C MET A 399 19.42 11.07 18.55
N LEU A 400 18.18 10.55 18.40
CA LEU A 400 17.92 9.31 17.69
C LEU A 400 18.43 9.42 16.24
N ALA A 401 18.05 10.48 15.53
CA ALA A 401 18.47 10.72 14.16
C ALA A 401 20.00 10.87 14.01
N LYS A 402 20.64 11.53 14.99
CA LYS A 402 22.09 11.71 14.99
C LYS A 402 22.83 10.39 15.14
N ASP A 403 22.42 9.54 16.08
CA ASP A 403 23.09 8.28 16.32
C ASP A 403 22.79 7.26 15.22
N LEU A 404 21.57 7.27 14.69
CA LEU A 404 21.19 6.44 13.55
C LEU A 404 21.96 6.84 12.28
N SER A 405 22.10 8.16 12.00
CA SER A 405 22.90 8.62 10.86
C SER A 405 24.36 8.20 10.94
N ARG A 406 24.96 8.14 12.15
CA ARG A 406 26.33 7.64 12.37
C ARG A 406 26.47 6.14 12.14
N LEU A 407 25.44 5.37 12.53
CA LEU A 407 25.41 3.93 12.27
C LEU A 407 25.34 3.67 10.76
N ILE A 408 24.43 4.35 10.06
CA ILE A 408 24.27 4.23 8.62
C ILE A 408 25.53 4.68 7.87
N ASP A 409 26.15 5.80 8.26
CA ASP A 409 27.44 6.26 7.70
C ASP A 409 28.55 5.20 7.79
N LYS A 410 28.64 4.52 8.95
CA LYS A 410 29.63 3.45 9.12
C LYS A 410 29.34 2.24 8.23
N LEU A 411 28.07 1.88 8.07
CA LEU A 411 27.68 0.75 7.21
C LEU A 411 27.91 1.07 5.74
N VAL A 412 27.32 2.15 5.25
CA VAL A 412 27.32 2.46 3.81
C VAL A 412 28.66 3.01 3.35
N ASN A 413 29.22 4.02 4.05
CA ASN A 413 30.44 4.68 3.61
C ASN A 413 31.73 3.95 4.03
N LYS A 414 31.68 3.06 5.02
CA LYS A 414 32.89 2.34 5.52
C LYS A 414 32.78 0.82 5.36
N GLY A 415 31.62 0.30 4.96
CA GLY A 415 31.37 -1.10 4.75
C GLY A 415 31.20 -1.92 6.04
N GLU A 416 31.43 -1.35 7.22
CA GLU A 416 31.29 -2.08 8.48
C GLU A 416 30.96 -1.19 9.69
N CYS A 417 30.23 -1.73 10.64
CA CYS A 417 29.96 -1.11 11.92
C CYS A 417 30.18 -2.09 13.08
N ASN A 418 31.09 -1.74 13.99
CA ASN A 418 31.29 -2.45 15.23
C ASN A 418 30.46 -1.81 16.34
N LEU A 419 29.51 -2.58 16.89
CA LEU A 419 28.56 -2.16 17.90
C LEU A 419 28.97 -2.76 19.26
N LYS A 420 28.95 -1.93 20.28
CA LYS A 420 28.93 -2.37 21.67
C LYS A 420 27.48 -2.56 22.06
N VAL A 421 27.13 -3.75 22.48
CA VAL A 421 25.74 -4.10 22.77
C VAL A 421 25.57 -4.42 24.25
N LEU A 422 24.40 -4.02 24.77
CA LEU A 422 23.95 -4.29 26.12
C LEU A 422 22.68 -5.14 26.03
N LYS A 423 22.73 -6.36 26.55
CA LYS A 423 21.56 -7.22 26.63
C LYS A 423 20.53 -6.62 27.57
N VAL A 424 19.35 -6.30 27.09
CA VAL A 424 18.35 -5.52 27.82
C VAL A 424 17.54 -6.36 28.80
N LEU A 425 17.42 -7.66 28.59
CA LEU A 425 16.48 -8.47 29.35
C LEU A 425 17.09 -9.82 29.73
N ASN A 426 17.26 -10.00 31.02
CA ASN A 426 17.19 -11.33 31.60
C ASN A 426 15.93 -11.41 32.49
N GLU A 427 15.41 -12.62 32.68
CA GLU A 427 14.24 -12.88 33.53
C GLU A 427 14.40 -12.33 34.96
N ASP A 428 15.64 -12.24 35.47
CA ASP A 428 15.92 -11.75 36.81
C ASP A 428 15.74 -10.24 36.95
N TYR A 429 16.01 -9.47 35.89
CA TYR A 429 15.75 -8.03 35.90
C TYR A 429 14.26 -7.75 35.88
N TYR A 430 13.50 -8.43 35.00
CA TYR A 430 12.06 -8.30 34.91
C TYR A 430 11.35 -8.60 36.24
N LYS A 431 11.78 -9.66 36.94
CA LYS A 431 11.27 -10.00 38.29
C LYS A 431 11.56 -8.91 39.32
N LYS A 432 12.69 -8.21 39.23
CA LYS A 432 13.09 -7.13 40.15
C LYS A 432 12.30 -5.84 39.98
N VAL A 433 11.94 -5.45 38.77
CA VAL A 433 11.29 -4.16 38.45
C VAL A 433 9.75 -4.25 38.42
N LYS A 434 9.15 -5.41 38.79
CA LYS A 434 7.68 -5.59 38.83
C LYS A 434 6.93 -5.10 37.59
N GLY A 435 7.51 -5.30 36.42
CA GLY A 435 6.85 -4.99 35.16
C GLY A 435 7.07 -3.57 34.64
N THR A 436 7.87 -2.72 35.28
CA THR A 436 8.31 -1.44 34.74
C THR A 436 9.77 -1.51 34.30
N ILE A 437 10.07 -0.96 33.11
CA ILE A 437 11.45 -0.88 32.60
C ILE A 437 11.89 0.58 32.64
N ASN A 438 13.08 0.81 33.19
CA ASN A 438 13.76 2.08 33.12
C ASN A 438 15.11 1.88 32.42
N ILE A 439 15.32 2.54 31.27
CA ILE A 439 16.56 2.40 30.50
C ILE A 439 17.77 2.86 31.30
N ALA A 440 17.64 3.89 32.15
CA ALA A 440 18.73 4.34 33.00
C ALA A 440 19.14 3.25 34.01
N ASP A 441 18.20 2.53 34.58
CA ASP A 441 18.47 1.42 35.49
C ASP A 441 19.07 0.23 34.76
N LEU A 442 18.61 -0.05 33.53
CA LEU A 442 19.23 -1.07 32.67
C LEU A 442 20.68 -0.73 32.34
N GLN A 443 20.97 0.51 31.96
CA GLN A 443 22.34 0.98 31.69
C GLN A 443 23.21 0.86 32.95
N LYS A 444 22.66 1.18 34.13
CA LYS A 444 23.36 1.07 35.39
C LYS A 444 23.67 -0.40 35.73
N ILE A 445 22.70 -1.29 35.61
CA ILE A 445 22.87 -2.74 35.87
C ILE A 445 23.90 -3.34 34.91
N ASN A 446 23.87 -2.96 33.64
CA ASN A 446 24.88 -3.42 32.68
C ASN A 446 26.24 -2.85 32.96
N HIS A 447 26.33 -1.59 33.40
CA HIS A 447 27.59 -0.98 33.80
C HIS A 447 28.20 -1.71 35.03
N GLU A 448 27.39 -2.02 36.03
CA GLU A 448 27.77 -2.82 37.22
C GLU A 448 28.17 -4.25 36.80
N ALA A 449 27.50 -4.87 35.82
CA ALA A 449 27.85 -6.18 35.31
C ALA A 449 29.21 -6.18 34.56
N ILE A 450 29.50 -5.10 33.81
CA ILE A 450 30.77 -4.90 33.12
C ILE A 450 31.90 -4.68 34.16
N GLN A 451 31.64 -3.88 35.20
CA GLN A 451 32.58 -3.68 36.29
C GLN A 451 32.84 -4.97 37.09
N ALA A 452 31.86 -5.86 37.17
CA ALA A 452 32.00 -7.17 37.80
C ALA A 452 32.69 -8.24 36.93
N GLY A 453 33.30 -7.86 35.80
CA GLY A 453 34.13 -8.72 34.95
C GLY A 453 33.36 -9.52 33.91
N LYS A 454 32.07 -9.19 33.65
CA LYS A 454 31.35 -9.74 32.51
C LYS A 454 31.87 -9.09 31.22
N LYS A 455 32.20 -9.88 30.20
CA LYS A 455 32.67 -9.38 28.92
C LYS A 455 31.61 -8.55 28.22
N GLU A 456 31.99 -7.36 27.75
CA GLU A 456 31.23 -6.53 26.84
C GLU A 456 31.02 -7.33 25.55
N GLU A 457 29.78 -7.54 25.13
CA GLU A 457 29.49 -8.18 23.86
C GLU A 457 29.66 -7.17 22.72
N LYS A 458 30.37 -7.58 21.68
CA LYS A 458 30.58 -6.80 20.46
C LYS A 458 29.96 -7.52 19.30
N ILE A 459 29.17 -6.78 18.55
CA ILE A 459 28.55 -7.25 17.31
C ILE A 459 29.14 -6.46 16.16
N LYS A 460 29.51 -7.15 15.10
CA LYS A 460 29.96 -6.55 13.85
C LYS A 460 28.88 -6.74 12.79
N ILE A 461 28.45 -5.64 12.17
CA ILE A 461 27.60 -5.64 10.98
C ILE A 461 28.48 -5.22 9.81
N THR A 462 28.46 -5.96 8.73
CA THR A 462 29.18 -5.68 7.49
C THR A 462 28.22 -5.54 6.33
N LEU A 463 28.44 -4.55 5.48
CA LEU A 463 27.79 -4.46 4.17
C LEU A 463 28.63 -5.27 3.17
N ASP A 464 28.00 -5.99 2.28
CA ASP A 464 28.68 -6.68 1.20
C ASP A 464 29.46 -5.68 0.35
N LYS A 465 30.73 -5.98 0.03
CA LYS A 465 31.59 -5.02 -0.67
C LYS A 465 31.30 -4.94 -2.15
N ASP A 466 30.80 -6.01 -2.73
CA ASP A 466 30.61 -6.14 -4.16
C ASP A 466 29.16 -5.82 -4.58
N TYR A 467 28.18 -6.09 -3.69
CA TYR A 467 26.75 -6.01 -3.99
C TYR A 467 25.96 -5.14 -3.00
N GLY A 468 26.54 -4.76 -1.87
CA GLY A 468 25.85 -3.98 -0.84
C GLY A 468 25.72 -2.49 -1.20
N SER A 469 24.54 -1.91 -0.96
CA SER A 469 24.24 -0.51 -1.25
C SER A 469 23.40 0.16 -0.14
N ALA A 470 23.11 1.43 -0.29
CA ALA A 470 22.21 2.14 0.62
C ALA A 470 20.78 1.57 0.60
N SER A 471 20.37 0.96 -0.51
CA SER A 471 19.05 0.35 -0.68
C SER A 471 18.84 -0.92 0.14
N ASP A 472 19.93 -1.55 0.64
CA ASP A 472 19.83 -2.67 1.59
C ASP A 472 19.23 -2.27 2.93
N ILE A 473 19.09 -0.96 3.17
CA ILE A 473 18.55 -0.39 4.40
C ILE A 473 17.15 0.16 4.15
N ALA A 474 16.16 -0.42 4.81
CA ALA A 474 14.81 0.11 4.86
C ALA A 474 14.45 0.63 6.25
N ILE A 475 13.82 1.79 6.30
CA ILE A 475 13.23 2.38 7.52
C ILE A 475 11.72 2.28 7.42
N LEU A 476 11.13 1.47 8.28
CA LEU A 476 9.70 1.22 8.32
C LEU A 476 9.07 2.00 9.47
N SER A 477 8.06 2.79 9.16
CA SER A 477 7.31 3.56 10.15
C SER A 477 5.82 3.40 9.92
N TYR A 478 5.02 3.55 10.97
CA TYR A 478 3.55 3.66 10.83
C TYR A 478 3.17 4.79 9.85
N SER A 479 3.91 5.89 9.87
CA SER A 479 3.73 6.99 8.94
C SER A 479 5.10 7.58 8.58
N PRO A 480 5.49 7.60 7.31
CA PRO A 480 6.79 8.08 6.87
C PRO A 480 6.92 9.62 6.87
N LYS A 481 5.95 10.35 7.43
CA LYS A 481 5.93 11.82 7.43
C LYS A 481 7.11 12.41 8.18
N GLU A 482 7.85 13.28 7.52
CA GLU A 482 8.98 14.05 8.06
C GLU A 482 8.51 15.27 8.87
N THR A 483 7.38 15.87 8.44
CA THR A 483 6.73 16.96 9.15
C THR A 483 5.25 16.64 9.37
N GLN A 484 4.73 16.95 10.55
CA GLN A 484 3.31 16.78 10.86
C GLN A 484 2.85 17.84 11.86
N PHE A 485 1.81 18.59 11.51
CA PHE A 485 1.28 19.68 12.34
C PHE A 485 2.36 20.68 12.81
N GLY A 486 3.32 21.01 11.95
CA GLY A 486 4.43 21.91 12.24
C GLY A 486 5.57 21.28 13.07
N ASN A 487 5.45 20.04 13.51
CA ASN A 487 6.51 19.32 14.22
C ASN A 487 7.35 18.47 13.26
N ARG A 488 8.65 18.52 13.48
CA ARG A 488 9.64 17.71 12.72
C ARG A 488 9.82 16.35 13.38
N SER A 489 9.69 15.28 12.58
CA SER A 489 9.94 13.91 13.02
C SER A 489 11.44 13.59 13.06
N PHE A 490 11.82 12.42 13.60
CA PHE A 490 13.20 11.97 13.53
C PHE A 490 13.67 11.75 12.08
N LEU A 491 12.78 11.39 11.15
CA LEU A 491 13.10 11.22 9.74
C LEU A 491 13.57 12.53 9.10
N HIS A 492 12.92 13.66 9.43
CA HIS A 492 13.40 14.99 9.00
C HIS A 492 14.82 15.27 9.47
N HIS A 493 15.09 15.01 10.75
CA HIS A 493 16.42 15.20 11.31
C HIS A 493 17.45 14.22 10.72
N LEU A 494 17.01 12.99 10.42
CA LEU A 494 17.85 11.96 9.79
C LEU A 494 18.26 12.38 8.38
N ARG A 495 17.30 12.77 7.51
CA ARG A 495 17.60 13.29 6.15
C ARG A 495 18.60 14.43 6.20
N LYS A 496 18.37 15.38 7.11
CA LYS A 496 19.29 16.51 7.29
C LYS A 496 20.69 16.09 7.74
N ASN A 497 20.81 15.09 8.60
CA ASN A 497 22.10 14.61 9.10
C ASN A 497 22.83 13.81 8.03
N LEU A 498 22.16 12.95 7.28
CA LEU A 498 22.73 12.16 6.18
C LEU A 498 23.29 13.05 5.06
N LYS A 499 22.57 14.11 4.68
CA LYS A 499 23.05 15.11 3.69
C LYS A 499 24.29 15.90 4.17
N LYS A 500 24.55 15.96 5.48
CA LYS A 500 25.72 16.66 6.07
C LYS A 500 26.95 15.77 6.29
N LEU A 501 26.88 14.51 5.98
CA LEU A 501 28.04 13.61 6.08
C LEU A 501 29.14 14.05 5.11
N ARG A 502 30.36 13.60 5.35
CA ARG A 502 31.49 13.84 4.43
C ARG A 502 31.23 13.26 3.04
N ASN A 503 30.66 12.07 2.99
CA ASN A 503 30.08 11.47 1.81
C ASN A 503 28.56 11.47 2.02
N PRO A 504 27.82 12.41 1.45
CA PRO A 504 26.39 12.54 1.64
C PRO A 504 25.64 11.27 1.23
N LEU A 505 24.60 10.94 2.00
CA LEU A 505 23.69 9.85 1.69
C LEU A 505 22.28 10.41 1.55
N GLU A 506 21.53 9.86 0.63
CA GLU A 506 20.18 10.28 0.34
C GLU A 506 19.15 9.26 0.83
N MET A 507 17.97 9.76 1.16
CA MET A 507 16.80 8.98 1.54
C MET A 507 15.75 9.10 0.43
N PHE A 508 15.12 7.99 0.09
CA PHE A 508 13.94 7.96 -0.75
C PHE A 508 12.70 7.92 0.16
N ASN A 509 11.96 9.02 0.23
CA ASN A 509 10.75 9.17 1.02
C ASN A 509 9.80 10.18 0.38
N PRO A 510 9.27 9.91 -0.80
CA PRO A 510 8.43 10.86 -1.52
C PRO A 510 7.13 11.21 -0.79
N ARG A 511 6.69 10.37 0.15
CA ARG A 511 5.53 10.64 1.04
C ARG A 511 5.90 11.34 2.35
N GLY A 512 7.14 11.74 2.52
CA GLY A 512 7.65 12.38 3.75
C GLY A 512 7.05 13.74 4.06
N ILE A 513 6.72 14.50 3.02
CA ILE A 513 6.09 15.82 3.08
C ILE A 513 4.77 15.74 2.30
N ASP A 514 3.78 16.53 2.71
CA ASP A 514 2.54 16.62 1.93
C ASP A 514 2.82 17.31 0.59
N LEU A 515 2.24 16.80 -0.50
CA LEU A 515 2.56 17.21 -1.87
C LEU A 515 2.48 18.74 -2.04
N GLN A 516 1.48 19.39 -1.44
CA GLN A 516 1.31 20.84 -1.49
C GLN A 516 2.42 21.65 -0.80
N ASP A 517 3.20 21.04 0.08
CA ASP A 517 4.25 21.69 0.88
C ASP A 517 5.66 21.40 0.36
N ILE A 518 5.78 20.68 -0.75
CA ILE A 518 7.04 20.39 -1.43
C ILE A 518 7.39 21.57 -2.32
N ASP A 519 8.59 22.14 -2.16
CA ASP A 519 8.99 23.37 -2.83
C ASP A 519 8.94 23.24 -4.37
N VAL A 520 9.45 22.16 -4.95
CA VAL A 520 9.42 21.94 -6.40
C VAL A 520 7.99 21.79 -6.94
N VAL A 521 7.09 21.17 -6.20
CA VAL A 521 5.66 21.08 -6.52
C VAL A 521 5.01 22.45 -6.46
N ALA A 522 5.32 23.24 -5.44
CA ALA A 522 4.83 24.60 -5.27
C ALA A 522 5.27 25.50 -6.45
N ILE A 523 6.53 25.40 -6.86
CA ILE A 523 7.08 26.10 -8.03
C ILE A 523 6.32 25.69 -9.28
N PHE A 524 6.24 24.40 -9.54
CA PHE A 524 5.64 23.85 -10.78
C PHE A 524 4.15 24.22 -10.90
N CYS A 525 3.35 23.95 -9.86
CA CYS A 525 1.93 24.30 -9.82
C CYS A 525 1.72 25.82 -9.88
N GLY A 526 2.60 26.61 -9.25
CA GLY A 526 2.59 28.06 -9.31
C GLY A 526 2.86 28.60 -10.72
N LEU A 527 3.80 28.00 -11.46
CA LEU A 527 4.07 28.34 -12.87
C LEU A 527 2.87 28.03 -13.77
N MET A 528 2.26 26.85 -13.57
CA MET A 528 1.03 26.53 -14.31
C MET A 528 -0.08 27.55 -14.04
N LEU A 529 -0.30 27.91 -12.77
CA LEU A 529 -1.31 28.90 -12.37
C LEU A 529 -1.02 30.28 -12.96
N GLU A 530 0.24 30.75 -12.99
CA GLU A 530 0.63 32.02 -13.60
C GLU A 530 0.40 32.04 -15.13
N CYS A 531 0.53 30.89 -15.80
CA CYS A 531 0.23 30.77 -17.22
C CYS A 531 -1.28 30.84 -17.52
N ILE A 532 -2.12 30.16 -16.73
CA ILE A 532 -3.55 30.04 -17.02
C ILE A 532 -4.40 31.15 -16.44
N ASP A 533 -4.07 31.65 -15.24
CA ASP A 533 -4.75 32.70 -14.49
C ASP A 533 -3.76 33.74 -13.96
N PRO A 534 -3.27 34.65 -14.85
CA PRO A 534 -2.27 35.64 -14.45
C PRO A 534 -2.65 36.42 -13.20
N GLU A 535 -1.71 36.55 -12.25
CA GLU A 535 -1.88 37.27 -10.99
C GLU A 535 -3.03 36.74 -10.11
N GLY A 536 -3.64 35.58 -10.48
CA GLY A 536 -4.76 35.01 -9.74
C GLY A 536 -6.06 35.81 -9.88
N GLY A 537 -6.26 36.47 -11.01
CA GLY A 537 -7.44 37.32 -11.22
C GLY A 537 -8.77 36.58 -11.08
N ILE A 538 -8.86 35.39 -11.69
CA ILE A 538 -10.05 34.52 -11.61
C ILE A 538 -10.12 33.87 -10.21
N GLN A 539 -9.03 33.25 -9.77
CA GLN A 539 -8.92 32.60 -8.46
C GLN A 539 -9.35 33.49 -7.30
N ASN A 540 -8.86 34.74 -7.26
CA ASN A 540 -9.11 35.63 -6.12
C ASN A 540 -10.49 36.28 -6.18
N SER A 541 -11.04 36.47 -7.38
CA SER A 541 -12.38 37.07 -7.58
C SER A 541 -13.52 36.12 -7.26
N ASP A 542 -13.31 34.80 -7.35
CA ASP A 542 -14.36 33.83 -7.10
C ASP A 542 -14.50 33.55 -5.59
N LYS A 543 -15.69 33.80 -5.05
CA LYS A 543 -15.99 33.68 -3.62
C LYS A 543 -16.20 32.24 -3.16
N THR A 544 -16.46 31.33 -4.08
CA THR A 544 -16.75 29.93 -3.78
C THR A 544 -15.49 29.12 -3.45
N ILE A 545 -14.32 29.56 -3.96
CA ILE A 545 -13.04 28.89 -3.70
C ILE A 545 -12.65 29.01 -2.23
N PRO A 546 -12.36 27.89 -1.54
CA PRO A 546 -12.00 27.86 -0.13
C PRO A 546 -10.78 28.74 0.20
N ASN A 547 -10.83 29.47 1.31
CA ASN A 547 -9.75 30.38 1.72
C ASN A 547 -8.40 29.67 1.93
N LEU A 548 -8.41 28.42 2.38
CA LEU A 548 -7.20 27.62 2.53
C LEU A 548 -6.55 27.38 1.16
N ALA A 549 -7.34 26.95 0.17
CA ALA A 549 -6.86 26.71 -1.19
C ALA A 549 -6.30 28.00 -1.81
N LYS A 550 -7.02 29.13 -1.71
CA LYS A 550 -6.52 30.43 -2.18
C LYS A 550 -5.17 30.79 -1.57
N ARG A 551 -5.03 30.64 -0.26
CA ARG A 551 -3.77 30.93 0.45
C ARG A 551 -2.62 30.05 -0.05
N ASN A 552 -2.85 28.76 -0.22
CA ASN A 552 -1.82 27.82 -0.68
C ASN A 552 -1.45 28.06 -2.15
N MET A 553 -2.41 28.26 -3.04
CA MET A 553 -2.15 28.62 -4.44
C MET A 553 -1.41 29.96 -4.58
N ASN A 554 -1.73 30.95 -3.75
CA ASN A 554 -1.00 32.23 -3.73
C ASN A 554 0.45 32.06 -3.23
N ARG A 555 0.69 31.15 -2.27
CA ARG A 555 2.04 30.76 -1.85
C ARG A 555 2.80 30.13 -3.02
N TRP A 556 2.18 29.23 -3.77
CA TRP A 556 2.77 28.60 -4.95
C TRP A 556 3.16 29.62 -6.02
N ARG A 557 2.30 30.60 -6.31
CA ARG A 557 2.59 31.70 -7.23
C ARG A 557 3.79 32.53 -6.76
N TYR A 558 3.92 32.74 -5.46
CA TYR A 558 5.09 33.42 -4.90
C TYR A 558 6.38 32.63 -5.17
N HIS A 559 6.38 31.33 -4.87
CA HIS A 559 7.53 30.45 -5.16
C HIS A 559 7.87 30.41 -6.66
N ALA A 560 6.87 30.36 -7.53
CA ALA A 560 7.07 30.38 -8.97
C ALA A 560 7.72 31.69 -9.46
N LYS A 561 7.22 32.84 -8.99
CA LYS A 561 7.77 34.16 -9.33
C LYS A 561 9.22 34.33 -8.85
N ASP A 562 9.53 33.80 -7.69
CA ASP A 562 10.88 33.83 -7.13
C ASP A 562 11.80 32.89 -7.92
N TYR A 563 11.33 31.71 -8.28
CA TYR A 563 12.07 30.75 -9.12
C TYR A 563 12.41 31.35 -10.49
N ILE A 564 11.48 32.00 -11.18
CA ILE A 564 11.70 32.68 -12.46
C ILE A 564 12.86 33.69 -12.37
N LYS A 565 12.97 34.40 -11.25
CA LYS A 565 14.03 35.40 -11.05
C LYS A 565 15.40 34.77 -10.84
N LEU A 566 15.45 33.64 -10.17
CA LEU A 566 16.69 32.96 -9.74
C LEU A 566 17.24 32.00 -10.79
N ASN A 567 16.35 31.40 -11.60
CA ASN A 567 16.70 30.32 -12.53
C ASN A 567 16.14 30.60 -13.92
N PRO A 568 16.77 31.45 -14.73
CA PRO A 568 16.27 31.79 -16.05
C PRO A 568 16.55 30.73 -17.13
N GLU A 569 17.30 29.71 -16.84
CA GLU A 569 17.71 28.66 -17.80
C GLU A 569 16.81 27.41 -17.78
N PRO A 570 16.75 26.65 -18.90
CA PRO A 570 17.37 26.94 -20.18
C PRO A 570 16.74 28.13 -20.91
N ASN A 571 17.56 28.87 -21.67
CA ASN A 571 17.11 30.01 -22.45
C ASN A 571 16.60 29.64 -23.84
N GLU A 572 16.75 28.41 -24.25
CA GLU A 572 16.33 27.94 -25.58
C GLU A 572 15.18 26.92 -25.46
N PRO A 573 14.15 27.03 -26.29
CA PRO A 573 13.98 28.03 -27.34
C PRO A 573 13.66 29.45 -26.82
N VAL A 574 13.24 29.57 -25.57
CA VAL A 574 12.96 30.82 -24.84
C VAL A 574 13.27 30.65 -23.37
N SER A 575 13.55 31.73 -22.64
CA SER A 575 13.69 31.67 -21.19
C SER A 575 12.34 31.33 -20.49
N LEU A 576 12.39 30.80 -19.28
CA LEU A 576 11.18 30.53 -18.48
C LEU A 576 10.35 31.81 -18.31
N ASN A 577 11.00 32.95 -18.03
CA ASN A 577 10.30 34.23 -17.90
C ASN A 577 9.59 34.65 -19.20
N ASP A 578 10.26 34.51 -20.35
CA ASP A 578 9.64 34.81 -21.64
C ASP A 578 8.48 33.85 -21.95
N PHE A 579 8.64 32.59 -21.67
CA PHE A 579 7.60 31.58 -21.85
C PHE A 579 6.33 31.93 -21.01
N VAL A 580 6.50 32.19 -19.72
CA VAL A 580 5.37 32.54 -18.82
C VAL A 580 4.74 33.86 -19.25
N THR A 581 5.55 34.87 -19.61
CA THR A 581 5.06 36.18 -20.10
C THR A 581 4.25 36.02 -21.39
N ARG A 582 4.69 35.18 -22.32
CA ARG A 582 3.93 34.90 -23.55
C ARG A 582 2.58 34.26 -23.26
N TRP A 583 2.54 33.32 -22.31
CA TRP A 583 1.29 32.75 -21.84
C TRP A 583 0.37 33.80 -21.23
N GLN A 584 0.89 34.67 -20.38
CA GLN A 584 0.10 35.74 -19.73
C GLN A 584 -0.46 36.73 -20.75
N LEU A 585 0.30 37.07 -21.78
CA LEU A 585 -0.10 38.00 -22.83
C LEU A 585 -0.80 37.32 -24.01
N ARG A 586 -0.99 35.99 -23.99
CA ARG A 586 -1.58 35.21 -25.09
C ARG A 586 -0.84 35.42 -26.42
N ARG A 587 0.50 35.44 -26.38
CA ARG A 587 1.39 35.62 -27.56
C ARG A 587 1.99 34.29 -27.97
N PRO A 588 1.83 33.86 -29.25
CA PRO A 588 2.38 32.61 -29.74
C PRO A 588 3.91 32.66 -29.85
N TYR A 589 4.56 31.50 -29.90
CA TYR A 589 5.97 31.36 -30.20
C TYR A 589 6.19 30.20 -31.19
N PRO A 590 6.91 30.44 -32.28
CA PRO A 590 7.32 31.75 -32.80
C PRO A 590 6.11 32.59 -33.24
N GLU A 591 6.25 33.92 -33.23
CA GLU A 591 5.17 34.82 -33.63
C GLU A 591 4.91 34.79 -35.14
N VAL A 592 5.95 34.45 -35.92
CA VAL A 592 5.88 34.32 -37.38
C VAL A 592 6.49 32.99 -37.79
N ILE A 593 5.79 32.20 -38.62
CA ILE A 593 6.30 30.98 -39.26
C ILE A 593 6.16 31.14 -40.77
N ASN A 594 7.27 31.02 -41.50
CA ASN A 594 7.31 31.16 -42.96
C ASN A 594 6.62 32.42 -43.48
N GLY A 595 6.76 33.53 -42.75
CA GLY A 595 6.16 34.83 -43.10
C GLY A 595 4.67 34.99 -42.75
N VAL A 596 4.09 34.04 -42.06
CA VAL A 596 2.70 34.08 -41.59
C VAL A 596 2.67 34.34 -40.10
N GLU A 597 1.97 35.40 -39.68
CA GLU A 597 1.71 35.69 -38.29
C GLU A 597 0.91 34.55 -37.65
N GLN A 598 1.38 34.09 -36.52
CA GLN A 598 0.71 33.06 -35.75
C GLN A 598 -0.28 33.68 -34.77
N SER A 599 -1.42 33.03 -34.57
CA SER A 599 -2.40 33.43 -33.56
C SER A 599 -2.30 32.52 -32.34
N TRP A 600 -2.66 33.06 -31.17
CA TRP A 600 -2.78 32.25 -29.98
C TRP A 600 -3.82 31.12 -30.17
N PRO A 601 -3.54 29.89 -29.73
CA PRO A 601 -4.45 28.77 -29.94
C PRO A 601 -5.80 29.00 -29.23
N LYS A 602 -6.89 28.58 -29.84
CA LYS A 602 -8.24 28.66 -29.26
C LYS A 602 -8.42 27.73 -28.05
N ARG A 603 -7.53 26.76 -27.90
CA ARG A 603 -7.51 25.78 -26.81
C ARG A 603 -6.09 25.34 -26.52
N ALA A 604 -5.70 25.24 -25.27
CA ALA A 604 -4.42 24.72 -24.85
C ALA A 604 -4.58 23.63 -23.79
N SER A 605 -3.84 22.53 -23.96
CA SER A 605 -3.83 21.39 -23.03
C SER A 605 -3.00 21.72 -21.79
N LEU A 606 -3.54 21.43 -20.61
CA LEU A 606 -2.79 21.54 -19.35
C LEU A 606 -1.65 20.52 -19.28
N MET A 607 -1.79 19.37 -19.94
CA MET A 607 -0.76 18.35 -20.00
C MET A 607 0.43 18.85 -20.84
N GLU A 608 0.18 19.46 -22.00
CA GLU A 608 1.24 20.05 -22.83
C GLU A 608 1.94 21.20 -22.08
N LEU A 609 1.20 22.03 -21.35
CA LEU A 609 1.78 23.06 -20.50
C LEU A 609 2.67 22.45 -19.40
N ALA A 610 2.21 21.40 -18.75
CA ALA A 610 2.96 20.70 -17.72
C ALA A 610 4.30 20.17 -18.26
N TYR A 611 4.28 19.41 -19.36
CA TYR A 611 5.51 18.89 -19.97
C TYR A 611 6.46 20.00 -20.43
N LYS A 612 5.94 21.10 -20.96
CA LYS A 612 6.77 22.25 -21.33
C LYS A 612 7.47 22.87 -20.13
N LEU A 613 6.73 23.12 -19.04
CA LEU A 613 7.28 23.71 -17.82
C LEU A 613 8.32 22.81 -17.15
N THR A 614 8.20 21.49 -17.27
CA THR A 614 9.18 20.54 -16.73
C THR A 614 10.59 20.78 -17.29
N THR A 615 10.73 21.27 -18.53
CA THR A 615 12.06 21.52 -19.13
C THR A 615 12.92 22.55 -18.39
N TRP A 616 12.33 23.40 -17.55
CA TRP A 616 13.04 24.38 -16.71
C TRP A 616 13.22 23.97 -15.26
N ILE A 617 12.81 22.74 -14.89
CA ILE A 617 12.86 22.28 -13.50
C ILE A 617 13.59 20.94 -13.45
N GLU A 618 14.90 21.01 -13.29
CA GLU A 618 15.81 19.85 -13.29
C GLU A 618 15.40 18.81 -12.22
N GLU A 619 15.01 19.25 -11.03
CA GLU A 619 14.57 18.35 -9.95
C GLU A 619 13.37 17.44 -10.35
N LEU A 620 12.50 17.89 -11.27
CA LEU A 620 11.39 17.06 -11.76
C LEU A 620 11.79 16.08 -12.85
N GLN A 621 12.98 16.24 -13.44
CA GLN A 621 13.48 15.39 -14.52
C GLN A 621 14.45 14.33 -14.02
N ASP A 622 15.37 14.73 -13.14
CA ASP A 622 16.55 13.94 -12.78
C ASP A 622 16.49 13.37 -11.37
N ASP A 623 15.73 14.01 -10.45
CA ASP A 623 15.58 13.47 -9.09
C ASP A 623 14.46 12.43 -9.01
N VAL A 624 14.75 11.27 -8.41
CA VAL A 624 13.79 10.14 -8.30
C VAL A 624 12.51 10.54 -7.54
N GLU A 625 12.62 11.34 -6.47
CA GLU A 625 11.42 11.86 -5.79
C GLU A 625 10.69 12.88 -6.67
N GLY A 626 11.42 13.72 -7.42
CA GLY A 626 10.87 14.69 -8.36
C GLY A 626 10.03 14.04 -9.46
N ILE A 627 10.51 12.93 -10.03
CA ILE A 627 9.77 12.15 -11.03
C ILE A 627 8.44 11.63 -10.44
N VAL A 628 8.45 11.10 -9.22
CA VAL A 628 7.23 10.64 -8.53
C VAL A 628 6.25 11.80 -8.32
N TYR A 629 6.73 13.00 -7.97
CA TYR A 629 5.87 14.19 -7.82
C TYR A 629 5.25 14.62 -9.14
N LEU A 630 6.06 14.65 -10.21
CA LEU A 630 5.58 14.98 -11.55
C LEU A 630 4.52 13.98 -12.02
N GLU A 631 4.74 12.70 -11.79
CA GLU A 631 3.79 11.65 -12.13
C GLU A 631 2.46 11.80 -11.37
N ALA A 632 2.49 12.07 -10.07
CA ALA A 632 1.29 12.32 -9.27
C ALA A 632 0.48 13.53 -9.79
N ILE A 633 1.17 14.61 -10.19
CA ILE A 633 0.51 15.81 -10.74
C ILE A 633 -0.06 15.53 -12.14
N THR A 634 0.72 14.91 -13.03
CA THR A 634 0.27 14.62 -14.42
C THR A 634 -0.85 13.59 -14.45
N LYS A 635 -0.80 12.56 -13.58
CA LYS A 635 -1.90 11.63 -13.37
C LYS A 635 -3.18 12.36 -12.92
N SER A 636 -3.06 13.32 -12.00
CA SER A 636 -4.18 14.15 -11.56
C SER A 636 -4.78 14.97 -12.70
N ILE A 637 -3.95 15.60 -13.55
CA ILE A 637 -4.40 16.36 -14.73
C ILE A 637 -5.12 15.46 -15.75
N THR A 638 -4.56 14.28 -16.02
CA THR A 638 -5.11 13.34 -17.02
C THR A 638 -6.47 12.82 -16.58
N GLN A 639 -6.57 12.33 -15.35
CA GLN A 639 -7.78 11.68 -14.86
C GLN A 639 -8.93 12.67 -14.67
N THR A 640 -8.64 13.89 -14.18
CA THR A 640 -9.67 14.93 -14.13
C THR A 640 -10.17 15.32 -15.52
N GLY A 641 -9.36 15.16 -16.57
CA GLY A 641 -9.75 15.39 -17.96
C GLY A 641 -10.94 14.56 -18.41
N PHE A 642 -11.13 13.35 -17.90
CA PHE A 642 -12.27 12.49 -18.21
C PHE A 642 -13.57 12.96 -17.53
N PHE A 643 -13.42 13.70 -16.44
CA PHE A 643 -14.54 14.14 -15.59
C PHE A 643 -14.99 15.58 -15.88
N ASN A 644 -14.22 16.34 -16.64
CA ASN A 644 -14.36 17.76 -16.87
C ASN A 644 -14.95 18.10 -18.25
N ASP A 645 -15.71 19.18 -18.34
CA ASP A 645 -16.32 19.64 -19.58
C ASP A 645 -15.27 20.17 -20.59
N TYR A 646 -14.17 20.73 -20.07
CA TYR A 646 -13.05 21.22 -20.87
C TYR A 646 -11.90 20.21 -21.04
N HIS A 647 -12.02 18.96 -20.53
CA HIS A 647 -11.06 17.88 -20.68
C HIS A 647 -9.60 18.30 -20.38
N SER A 648 -9.39 18.89 -19.20
CA SER A 648 -8.09 19.41 -18.73
C SER A 648 -7.40 20.33 -19.75
N SER A 649 -8.17 21.19 -20.39
CA SER A 649 -7.68 22.20 -21.32
C SER A 649 -8.28 23.56 -21.02
N ILE A 650 -7.56 24.62 -21.37
CA ILE A 650 -8.07 26.00 -21.25
C ILE A 650 -8.62 26.43 -22.60
N SER A 651 -9.84 26.97 -22.62
CA SER A 651 -10.49 27.52 -23.81
C SER A 651 -10.25 29.01 -23.90
N PHE A 652 -9.66 29.47 -25.00
CA PHE A 652 -9.45 30.90 -25.30
C PHE A 652 -10.39 31.42 -26.40
N LYS A 653 -11.52 30.76 -26.63
CA LYS A 653 -12.46 31.15 -27.68
C LYS A 653 -13.17 32.47 -27.33
N ASN A 654 -13.47 32.72 -26.09
CA ASN A 654 -14.04 33.92 -25.55
C ASN A 654 -13.81 34.05 -24.03
N PRO A 655 -13.94 35.26 -23.45
CA PRO A 655 -13.65 35.48 -22.01
C PRO A 655 -14.49 34.63 -21.04
N SER A 656 -15.73 34.27 -21.39
CA SER A 656 -16.59 33.42 -20.55
C SER A 656 -16.04 32.01 -20.45
N GLN A 657 -15.75 31.39 -21.59
CA GLN A 657 -15.21 30.03 -21.67
C GLN A 657 -13.79 29.96 -21.09
N GLU A 658 -12.98 31.02 -21.26
CA GLU A 658 -11.67 31.10 -20.60
C GLU A 658 -11.84 31.06 -19.08
N ARG A 659 -12.73 31.91 -18.55
CA ARG A 659 -13.01 31.92 -17.10
C ARG A 659 -13.55 30.55 -16.61
N GLU A 660 -14.50 29.98 -17.32
CA GLU A 660 -15.11 28.68 -16.94
C GLU A 660 -14.07 27.55 -16.95
N SER A 661 -13.26 27.45 -18.01
CA SER A 661 -12.23 26.40 -18.10
C SER A 661 -11.11 26.56 -17.07
N VAL A 662 -10.74 27.81 -16.75
CA VAL A 662 -9.78 28.09 -15.66
C VAL A 662 -10.36 27.73 -14.30
N LEU A 663 -11.62 28.09 -14.03
CA LEU A 663 -12.30 27.70 -12.79
C LEU A 663 -12.42 26.19 -12.65
N GLU A 664 -12.75 25.49 -13.73
CA GLU A 664 -12.80 24.02 -13.75
C GLU A 664 -11.43 23.42 -13.41
N ALA A 665 -10.35 23.94 -14.00
CA ALA A 665 -9.00 23.50 -13.66
C ALA A 665 -8.63 23.78 -12.20
N ILE A 666 -9.00 24.96 -11.69
CA ILE A 666 -8.78 25.33 -10.28
C ILE A 666 -9.52 24.37 -9.35
N TRP A 667 -10.81 24.09 -9.61
CA TRP A 667 -11.63 23.26 -8.75
C TRP A 667 -11.20 21.79 -8.75
N ASN A 668 -10.90 21.24 -9.91
CA ASN A 668 -10.71 19.79 -10.06
C ASN A 668 -9.25 19.35 -9.99
N ILE A 669 -8.29 20.27 -10.20
CA ILE A 669 -6.85 19.96 -10.18
C ILE A 669 -6.15 20.70 -9.03
N PHE A 670 -6.22 22.05 -9.03
CA PHE A 670 -5.37 22.83 -8.12
C PHE A 670 -5.89 22.91 -6.68
N ILE A 671 -7.20 22.88 -6.45
CA ILE A 671 -7.75 22.80 -5.09
C ILE A 671 -7.40 21.45 -4.44
N PRO A 672 -7.66 20.29 -5.04
CA PRO A 672 -7.23 19.03 -4.47
C PRO A 672 -5.72 18.96 -4.20
N LEU A 673 -4.89 19.36 -5.16
CA LEU A 673 -3.44 19.43 -4.98
C LEU A 673 -3.03 20.37 -3.83
N SER A 674 -3.66 21.54 -3.71
CA SER A 674 -3.29 22.56 -2.72
C SER A 674 -3.79 22.28 -1.31
N THR A 675 -4.78 21.42 -1.16
CA THR A 675 -5.42 21.14 0.15
C THR A 675 -5.10 19.74 0.68
N GLY A 676 -4.25 18.98 -0.01
CA GLY A 676 -3.87 17.62 0.39
C GLY A 676 -4.89 16.55 0.00
N GLY A 677 -5.76 16.86 -0.95
CA GLY A 677 -6.70 15.89 -1.53
C GLY A 677 -6.04 14.90 -2.50
N VAL A 678 -4.86 15.22 -2.99
CA VAL A 678 -4.04 14.32 -3.82
C VAL A 678 -2.88 13.81 -2.98
N SER A 679 -2.74 12.50 -2.91
CA SER A 679 -1.61 11.82 -2.27
C SER A 679 -0.80 11.06 -3.32
N ILE A 680 0.46 10.83 -3.01
CA ILE A 680 1.30 9.96 -3.82
C ILE A 680 0.80 8.52 -3.64
N ASP A 681 0.36 7.92 -4.74
CA ASP A 681 -0.13 6.55 -4.76
C ASP A 681 1.00 5.55 -4.49
N GLU A 682 0.67 4.43 -3.89
CA GLU A 682 1.62 3.33 -3.66
C GLU A 682 2.10 2.70 -4.98
N SER A 683 1.25 2.70 -6.01
CA SER A 683 1.62 2.22 -7.36
C SER A 683 2.73 3.02 -8.01
N LEU A 684 2.87 4.31 -7.67
CA LEU A 684 3.97 5.16 -8.16
C LEU A 684 5.32 4.84 -7.50
N LEU A 685 5.36 3.96 -6.50
CA LEU A 685 6.56 3.57 -5.75
C LEU A 685 6.98 2.12 -6.04
N GLU A 686 6.59 1.58 -7.18
CA GLU A 686 6.84 0.19 -7.56
C GLU A 686 8.34 -0.13 -7.69
N THR A 687 9.14 0.86 -8.11
CA THR A 687 10.58 0.71 -8.23
C THR A 687 11.29 1.52 -7.15
N LEU A 688 11.96 0.84 -6.22
CA LEU A 688 12.79 1.49 -5.23
C LEU A 688 14.17 1.77 -5.83
N PRO A 689 14.76 2.95 -5.56
CA PRO A 689 16.10 3.27 -6.06
C PRO A 689 17.19 2.44 -5.35
N ASP A 690 18.20 2.03 -6.10
CA ASP A 690 19.29 1.18 -5.62
C ASP A 690 20.38 1.94 -4.83
N ASP A 691 20.40 3.27 -4.90
CA ASP A 691 21.43 4.14 -4.33
C ASP A 691 20.98 4.90 -3.08
N ARG A 692 19.74 4.71 -2.62
CA ARG A 692 19.13 5.48 -1.53
C ARG A 692 18.63 4.60 -0.40
N ILE A 693 18.56 5.17 0.80
CA ILE A 693 17.93 4.55 1.95
C ILE A 693 16.42 4.65 1.80
N ASN A 694 15.72 3.52 1.76
CA ASN A 694 14.28 3.47 1.55
C ASN A 694 13.52 3.74 2.84
N VAL A 695 12.62 4.73 2.83
CA VAL A 695 11.73 5.04 3.95
C VAL A 695 10.30 4.78 3.52
N LEU A 696 9.68 3.77 4.14
CA LEU A 696 8.37 3.25 3.76
C LEU A 696 7.41 3.27 4.96
N SER A 697 6.12 3.38 4.67
CA SER A 697 5.14 2.94 5.66
C SER A 697 5.20 1.41 5.81
N ILE A 698 4.80 0.89 6.98
CA ILE A 698 4.75 -0.56 7.18
C ILE A 698 3.82 -1.22 6.15
N HIS A 699 2.72 -0.56 5.77
CA HIS A 699 1.81 -1.06 4.73
C HIS A 699 2.51 -1.22 3.37
N GLN A 700 3.30 -0.22 2.94
CA GLN A 700 4.05 -0.27 1.69
C GLN A 700 5.16 -1.33 1.68
N SER A 701 5.66 -1.73 2.85
CA SER A 701 6.69 -2.77 2.95
C SER A 701 6.15 -4.18 2.77
N LYS A 702 4.83 -4.36 2.72
CA LYS A 702 4.22 -5.68 2.49
C LYS A 702 4.67 -6.24 1.14
N GLY A 703 5.08 -7.51 1.12
CA GLY A 703 5.67 -8.15 -0.07
C GLY A 703 7.18 -7.91 -0.24
N LEU A 704 7.73 -6.81 0.29
CA LEU A 704 9.16 -6.49 0.18
C LEU A 704 10.00 -7.22 1.24
N GLU A 705 11.32 -7.22 1.01
CA GLU A 705 12.33 -7.75 1.93
C GLU A 705 13.61 -6.94 1.82
N PHE A 706 14.34 -6.79 2.94
CA PHE A 706 15.56 -6.00 2.99
C PHE A 706 16.58 -6.63 3.93
N PRO A 707 17.87 -6.61 3.59
CA PRO A 707 18.95 -7.11 4.45
C PRO A 707 18.96 -6.50 5.84
N LEU A 708 18.75 -5.17 5.96
CA LEU A 708 18.63 -4.45 7.22
C LEU A 708 17.32 -3.67 7.27
N VAL A 709 16.47 -4.01 8.24
CA VAL A 709 15.22 -3.28 8.49
C VAL A 709 15.31 -2.53 9.81
N ILE A 710 15.03 -1.22 9.75
CA ILE A 710 14.93 -0.32 10.89
C ILE A 710 13.44 -0.02 11.11
N VAL A 711 12.88 -0.50 12.22
CA VAL A 711 11.45 -0.32 12.52
C VAL A 711 11.27 0.78 13.56
N ASP A 712 10.55 1.83 13.20
CA ASP A 712 10.13 2.87 14.14
C ASP A 712 8.99 2.36 15.03
N VAL A 713 9.33 1.96 16.24
CA VAL A 713 8.38 1.47 17.23
C VAL A 713 7.94 2.55 18.24
N GLY A 714 8.41 3.79 18.11
CA GLY A 714 8.01 4.80 19.06
C GLY A 714 8.71 6.15 19.02
N SER A 715 9.19 6.60 17.88
CA SER A 715 9.84 7.92 17.76
C SER A 715 8.88 9.11 17.95
N ARG A 716 7.58 8.90 17.76
CA ARG A 716 6.54 9.93 17.83
C ARG A 716 5.91 10.12 19.20
N PHE A 717 6.27 9.32 20.19
CA PHE A 717 5.58 9.24 21.47
C PHE A 717 6.13 10.21 22.52
N LYS A 718 6.35 11.48 22.16
CA LYS A 718 6.65 12.54 23.12
C LYS A 718 5.48 12.89 24.04
N THR A 719 4.25 12.64 23.60
CA THR A 719 3.04 13.02 24.31
C THR A 719 2.08 11.85 24.42
N ASN A 720 1.46 11.67 25.58
CA ASN A 720 0.42 10.68 25.83
C ASN A 720 -0.95 11.17 25.33
N ASP A 721 -0.96 11.68 24.11
CA ASP A 721 -2.16 12.15 23.44
C ASP A 721 -2.99 10.92 22.98
N ILE A 722 -4.31 11.05 22.97
CA ILE A 722 -5.25 10.01 22.53
C ILE A 722 -4.98 9.51 21.09
N ARG A 723 -4.32 10.31 20.26
CA ARG A 723 -3.92 9.93 18.90
C ARG A 723 -2.75 8.95 18.90
N THR A 724 -1.84 9.06 19.85
CA THR A 724 -0.72 8.11 20.02
C THR A 724 -1.20 6.80 20.64
N GLN A 725 -2.27 6.81 21.39
CA GLN A 725 -2.85 5.59 21.99
C GLN A 725 -3.26 4.58 20.92
N ARG A 726 -3.86 5.04 19.81
CA ARG A 726 -4.25 4.15 18.68
C ARG A 726 -3.09 3.45 18.03
N LEU A 727 -1.92 4.08 18.01
CA LEU A 727 -0.72 3.59 17.35
C LEU A 727 0.18 2.75 18.24
N ARG A 728 -0.11 2.69 19.52
CA ARG A 728 0.76 2.18 20.54
C ARG A 728 0.06 1.17 21.46
N PHE A 729 -1.13 1.55 21.93
CA PHE A 729 -1.90 0.75 22.86
C PHE A 729 -3.39 1.14 22.86
N PRO A 730 -4.26 0.47 22.12
CA PRO A 730 -5.65 0.89 21.88
C PRO A 730 -6.59 0.84 23.07
N LYS A 731 -6.16 0.43 24.27
CA LYS A 731 -7.03 0.18 25.43
C LYS A 731 -7.91 1.36 25.86
N ALA A 732 -7.42 2.58 25.71
CA ALA A 732 -8.16 3.78 26.08
C ALA A 732 -9.10 4.30 24.99
N LEU A 733 -9.21 3.59 23.86
CA LEU A 733 -10.21 3.93 22.85
C LEU A 733 -11.60 3.69 23.45
N PRO A 734 -12.53 4.66 23.32
CA PRO A 734 -13.91 4.41 23.67
C PRO A 734 -14.46 3.27 22.81
N ASP A 735 -15.31 2.43 23.38
CA ASP A 735 -16.12 1.50 22.60
C ASP A 735 -17.07 2.34 21.74
N LYS A 736 -16.68 2.53 20.49
CA LYS A 736 -17.45 3.26 19.49
C LYS A 736 -17.91 2.29 18.43
N ILE A 737 -19.14 2.47 18.00
CA ILE A 737 -19.64 1.89 16.78
C ILE A 737 -18.85 2.52 15.64
N THR A 738 -18.19 1.72 14.82
CA THR A 738 -17.45 2.18 13.65
C THR A 738 -18.35 2.21 12.42
N ILE A 739 -17.85 2.81 11.32
CA ILE A 739 -18.53 2.72 10.02
C ILE A 739 -18.76 1.25 9.65
N GLU A 740 -17.75 0.40 9.87
CA GLU A 740 -17.83 -1.02 9.61
C GLU A 740 -18.98 -1.67 10.39
N ASP A 741 -19.05 -1.48 11.71
CA ASP A 741 -20.10 -2.08 12.55
C ASP A 741 -21.49 -1.55 12.21
N SER A 742 -21.58 -0.23 11.92
CA SER A 742 -22.86 0.41 11.58
C SER A 742 -23.45 -0.10 10.28
N ILE A 743 -22.60 -0.42 9.32
CA ILE A 743 -23.03 -0.85 7.97
C ILE A 743 -23.12 -2.38 7.90
N ARG A 744 -22.12 -3.10 8.44
CA ARG A 744 -22.05 -4.57 8.37
C ARG A 744 -23.23 -5.29 9.05
N GLN A 745 -23.90 -4.66 10.01
CA GLN A 745 -25.11 -5.25 10.61
C GLN A 745 -26.21 -5.58 9.58
N TYR A 746 -26.18 -4.97 8.39
CA TYR A 746 -27.11 -5.22 7.29
C TYR A 746 -26.55 -6.23 6.28
N SER A 747 -25.31 -6.69 6.44
CA SER A 747 -24.67 -7.71 5.62
C SER A 747 -24.97 -9.12 6.11
N VAL A 748 -24.79 -10.09 5.23
CA VAL A 748 -24.80 -11.52 5.58
C VAL A 748 -23.67 -11.90 6.54
N LEU A 749 -22.62 -11.08 6.63
CA LEU A 749 -21.53 -11.28 7.61
C LEU A 749 -21.98 -10.99 9.05
N GLY A 750 -22.99 -10.12 9.23
CA GLY A 750 -23.38 -9.65 10.54
C GLY A 750 -22.31 -8.81 11.25
N GLN A 751 -22.57 -8.46 12.49
CA GLN A 751 -21.58 -7.78 13.32
C GLN A 751 -20.47 -8.76 13.73
N SER A 752 -19.24 -8.26 13.84
CA SER A 752 -18.12 -9.06 14.36
C SER A 752 -18.30 -9.41 15.83
N ASP A 753 -18.00 -10.64 16.20
CA ASP A 753 -17.96 -11.09 17.61
C ASP A 753 -16.86 -10.41 18.42
N ARG A 754 -15.86 -9.80 17.74
CA ARG A 754 -14.77 -9.08 18.35
C ARG A 754 -15.06 -7.58 18.43
N SER A 755 -14.87 -6.98 19.60
CA SER A 755 -15.04 -5.55 19.80
C SER A 755 -14.07 -4.74 18.91
N GLU A 756 -14.40 -3.48 18.59
CA GLU A 756 -13.50 -2.59 17.85
C GLU A 756 -12.14 -2.42 18.53
N LYS A 757 -12.13 -2.45 19.85
CA LYS A 757 -10.92 -2.40 20.65
C LYS A 757 -10.05 -3.63 20.43
N ASP A 758 -10.64 -4.82 20.42
CA ASP A 758 -9.92 -6.06 20.16
C ASP A 758 -9.35 -6.08 18.74
N ARG A 759 -10.18 -5.70 17.75
CA ARG A 759 -9.74 -5.58 16.36
C ARG A 759 -8.61 -4.57 16.19
N SER A 760 -8.63 -3.44 16.92
CA SER A 760 -7.55 -2.46 16.90
C SER A 760 -6.24 -3.00 17.49
N PHE A 761 -6.28 -3.85 18.51
CA PHE A 761 -5.10 -4.56 19.00
C PHE A 761 -4.60 -5.58 17.99
N ASP A 762 -5.50 -6.33 17.37
CA ASP A 762 -5.17 -7.34 16.37
C ASP A 762 -4.50 -6.68 15.15
N ASP A 763 -5.06 -5.57 14.64
CA ASP A 763 -4.52 -4.80 13.52
C ASP A 763 -3.11 -4.26 13.84
N LEU A 764 -2.91 -3.78 15.07
CA LEU A 764 -1.61 -3.27 15.49
C LEU A 764 -0.57 -4.40 15.64
N THR A 765 -1.00 -5.58 16.09
CA THR A 765 -0.15 -6.77 16.15
C THR A 765 0.25 -7.21 14.74
N ARG A 766 -0.69 -7.32 13.82
CA ARG A 766 -0.42 -7.64 12.41
C ARG A 766 0.53 -6.65 11.77
N LEU A 767 0.31 -5.35 12.02
CA LEU A 767 1.14 -4.28 11.49
C LEU A 767 2.62 -4.46 11.86
N TYR A 768 2.93 -4.61 13.13
CA TYR A 768 4.31 -4.79 13.56
C TYR A 768 4.87 -6.17 13.21
N PHE A 769 4.03 -7.21 13.16
CA PHE A 769 4.45 -8.52 12.66
C PHE A 769 4.94 -8.43 11.21
N VAL A 770 4.21 -7.71 10.35
CA VAL A 770 4.64 -7.44 8.98
C VAL A 770 5.98 -6.70 8.99
N ALA A 771 6.11 -5.61 9.78
CA ALA A 771 7.35 -4.83 9.82
C ALA A 771 8.56 -5.69 10.21
N PHE A 772 8.43 -6.52 11.25
CA PHE A 772 9.54 -7.36 11.73
C PHE A 772 9.91 -8.46 10.73
N SER A 773 8.91 -9.01 10.04
CA SER A 773 9.12 -10.08 9.06
C SER A 773 9.70 -9.62 7.72
N ARG A 774 9.96 -8.32 7.54
CA ARG A 774 10.63 -7.78 6.33
C ARG A 774 12.14 -7.94 6.38
N ALA A 775 12.73 -8.10 7.57
CA ALA A 775 14.16 -8.20 7.73
C ALA A 775 14.68 -9.59 7.34
N GLU A 776 15.76 -9.60 6.55
CA GLU A 776 16.48 -10.83 6.21
C GLU A 776 17.56 -11.15 7.26
N SER A 777 18.47 -10.21 7.50
CA SER A 777 19.67 -10.43 8.31
C SER A 777 19.70 -9.63 9.61
N VAL A 778 19.28 -8.35 9.58
CA VAL A 778 19.35 -7.44 10.71
C VAL A 778 18.02 -6.74 10.94
N LEU A 779 17.48 -6.88 12.15
CA LEU A 779 16.32 -6.13 12.63
C LEU A 779 16.74 -5.15 13.73
N LEU A 780 16.53 -3.85 13.49
CA LEU A 780 16.80 -2.76 14.42
C LEU A 780 15.51 -2.04 14.80
N LEU A 781 15.12 -2.09 16.06
CA LEU A 781 14.00 -1.32 16.60
C LEU A 781 14.48 0.06 17.05
N VAL A 782 13.81 1.12 16.61
CA VAL A 782 14.18 2.50 16.98
C VAL A 782 13.01 3.25 17.61
N GLY A 783 13.30 4.15 18.54
CA GLY A 783 12.28 4.94 19.19
C GLY A 783 12.81 5.89 20.26
N LEU A 784 11.89 6.51 20.99
CA LEU A 784 12.23 7.26 22.19
C LEU A 784 12.30 6.32 23.40
N ASN A 785 13.05 6.70 24.43
CA ASN A 785 13.11 5.95 25.67
C ASN A 785 11.71 5.69 26.28
N SER A 786 10.80 6.66 26.17
CA SER A 786 9.41 6.54 26.59
C SER A 786 8.64 5.42 25.88
N ALA A 787 9.09 4.94 24.73
CA ALA A 787 8.45 3.82 24.04
C ALA A 787 8.68 2.48 24.75
N ILE A 788 9.80 2.35 25.48
CA ILE A 788 10.13 1.14 26.28
C ILE A 788 9.76 1.29 27.74
N GLU A 789 10.02 2.46 28.34
CA GLU A 789 9.96 2.65 29.79
C GLU A 789 8.58 2.40 30.40
N GLY A 790 7.50 2.41 29.58
CA GLY A 790 6.17 2.20 30.09
C GLY A 790 5.88 3.17 31.25
N TYR A 791 4.92 2.92 32.03
CA TYR A 791 4.39 3.70 33.13
C TYR A 791 5.43 4.45 33.99
N THR A 792 5.58 5.77 33.83
CA THR A 792 6.15 6.65 34.86
C THR A 792 5.09 7.56 35.44
N LYS A 793 4.86 7.44 36.75
CA LYS A 793 4.01 8.34 37.54
C LYS A 793 4.65 9.74 37.65
N LYS A 794 4.76 10.51 36.58
CA LYS A 794 5.08 11.92 36.67
C LYS A 794 4.03 12.73 35.94
N ASN A 795 3.25 13.48 36.72
CA ASN A 795 2.31 14.52 36.28
C ASN A 795 1.10 14.03 35.49
N ASP A 796 0.11 13.40 36.11
CA ASP A 796 -1.27 13.19 35.60
C ASP A 796 -1.47 12.72 34.14
N HIS A 797 -0.39 12.48 33.41
CA HIS A 797 -0.35 11.88 32.08
C HIS A 797 0.16 10.45 32.21
N PHE A 798 -0.69 9.51 31.84
CA PHE A 798 -0.36 8.09 31.83
C PHE A 798 0.59 7.79 30.68
N ASP A 799 1.78 7.30 30.99
CA ASP A 799 2.63 6.69 29.97
C ASP A 799 1.93 5.44 29.46
N ILE A 800 1.72 5.36 28.16
CA ILE A 800 0.95 4.31 27.55
C ILE A 800 1.90 3.17 27.16
N PRO A 801 1.61 1.93 27.55
CA PRO A 801 2.37 0.77 27.11
C PRO A 801 2.47 0.71 25.58
N ASN A 802 3.45 -0.02 25.06
CA ASN A 802 3.66 -0.18 23.63
C ASN A 802 3.81 -1.66 23.29
N ILE A 803 2.85 -2.19 22.52
CA ILE A 803 2.88 -3.61 22.14
C ILE A 803 4.10 -3.95 21.29
N ALA A 804 4.56 -3.04 20.43
CA ALA A 804 5.72 -3.28 19.54
C ALA A 804 7.03 -3.55 20.27
N VAL A 805 7.11 -3.24 21.58
CA VAL A 805 8.30 -3.50 22.41
C VAL A 805 8.03 -4.53 23.52
N GLY A 806 6.92 -5.26 23.47
CA GLY A 806 6.69 -6.39 24.37
C GLY A 806 5.69 -6.15 25.49
N TRP A 807 4.81 -5.15 25.40
CA TRP A 807 3.69 -5.00 26.33
C TRP A 807 2.48 -5.81 25.87
N SER A 808 1.88 -6.60 26.76
CA SER A 808 0.64 -7.31 26.48
C SER A 808 -0.57 -6.40 26.65
N ARG A 809 -1.72 -6.83 26.13
CA ARG A 809 -3.04 -6.18 26.31
C ARG A 809 -3.41 -5.97 27.76
N ASP A 810 -2.98 -6.85 28.68
CA ASP A 810 -3.20 -6.75 30.13
C ASP A 810 -2.30 -5.74 30.84
N GLU A 811 -1.62 -4.87 30.12
CA GLU A 811 -0.65 -3.90 30.63
C GLU A 811 0.52 -4.56 31.39
N LYS A 812 0.89 -5.76 30.98
CA LYS A 812 2.07 -6.44 31.51
C LYS A 812 3.19 -6.42 30.49
N TYR A 813 4.36 -6.04 30.94
CA TYR A 813 5.54 -6.20 30.11
C TYR A 813 5.98 -7.66 30.15
N VAL A 814 5.80 -8.35 29.03
CA VAL A 814 6.26 -9.73 28.86
C VAL A 814 7.69 -9.73 28.31
N GLY A 815 8.02 -8.70 27.53
CA GLY A 815 9.34 -8.50 26.93
C GLY A 815 9.63 -9.47 25.80
N PHE A 816 10.71 -9.15 25.11
CA PHE A 816 11.32 -10.08 24.18
C PHE A 816 12.60 -10.63 24.82
N ARG A 817 12.82 -11.92 24.71
CA ARG A 817 13.91 -12.58 25.41
C ARG A 817 15.28 -12.06 25.05
N GLU A 818 15.46 -11.45 23.85
CA GLU A 818 16.75 -11.05 23.33
C GLU A 818 16.71 -9.77 22.47
N ILE A 819 16.48 -8.60 23.09
CA ILE A 819 16.80 -7.32 22.46
C ILE A 819 18.12 -6.81 23.04
N TYR A 820 19.04 -6.42 22.15
CA TYR A 820 20.32 -5.84 22.52
C TYR A 820 20.32 -4.34 22.24
N LEU A 821 20.46 -3.51 23.27
CA LEU A 821 20.57 -2.06 23.10
C LEU A 821 21.94 -1.65 22.57
N ILE A 822 21.91 -0.70 21.62
CA ILE A 822 23.10 -0.09 21.02
C ILE A 822 23.11 1.43 21.21
#